data_d9e2ed1eac79fd8344461989eb1ac53e
#
_entry.id   d9e2ed1eac79fd8344461989eb1ac53e
#
_cell.length_a   1.000
_cell.length_b   1.000
_cell.length_c   1.000
_cell.angle_alpha   90.00
_cell.angle_beta   90.00
_cell.angle_gamma   90.00
#
_symmetry.space_group_name_H-M   'P 1'
#
loop_
_entity.id
_entity.type
_entity.pdbx_description
1 polymer ?
#
loop_
_entity_poly.entity_id
_entity_poly.type
_entity_poly.pdbx_seq_one_letter_code
_entity_poly.pdbx_strand_id
1 'polypeptide(L)'
;KTDPGRPGRYSLKPLNEAQIKSKEPSFTSRQTIIRLDGGVHEIKLQGNEVANFNGNDGKNDTFGIVSEGSFMPDDSEWKKVLLPWTVRVFADDSKFKEFNKEEKDNKPKYSQKYRSRDTNNGNRNLGDIINSPIVAVGEYLATSANDGMVHIFKKGNGGDERNYSLKLSYIPGTMPRKDIQSQDSTLAKELRAFAEKGYVGDRYGVDGGFVLREVERDGKTRVFMFGAMGFGGRGAYALDLTKADGSDPTAVSLFDVKNGNNGKNSNNSNNSVQLGYTVGTPQIGKTHDGKYAAFLASGYATKDINSTENQTALYVYDLESSGTLIKKIEVPNGKGGLSSPTLVDKDLDGMVDIAYAGDRGGNMYRFDLSGQDPNQWSVRTIFSGNKPITSAPAISQLKDKRVVIFGTGSDLSEEDVLSTDEQHIYGIFDNDTNTGTAQDGQGNGLLEQVLKKDGNTLFLSDYKRSNGSGDKGWVVKLEAGQRVTVKPTVVLRTAFVTIRKYKDNGCGAETAILGINTADGGKLTKKSARPIVPEANTAVAQYSGHKKTANGKSIPIGCMEKDGGTVCPNGYVYDKPVNVRYLDEKKTDGFSTTADGDAGGSGIDPAGKRSGKNNRCFSQKGVRTLLMNDLDSLDITGPTCGMKRISWREVFY
;
A
#
# COMPACT_ATOMS: atom_id res chain seq x y z
N LYS A 1 -4.70 21.14 7.12
CA LYS A 1 -4.96 22.58 6.98
C LYS A 1 -3.71 23.30 6.54
N THR A 2 -3.85 24.33 5.71
CA THR A 2 -2.78 25.29 5.49
C THR A 2 -2.48 26.02 6.80
N ASP A 3 -1.20 26.29 7.05
CA ASP A 3 -0.78 27.03 8.23
C ASP A 3 -0.86 28.55 7.93
N PRO A 4 -1.77 29.31 8.59
CA PRO A 4 -1.90 30.74 8.31
C PRO A 4 -0.66 31.56 8.63
N GLY A 5 0.14 31.12 9.62
CA GLY A 5 1.39 31.77 9.99
C GLY A 5 2.57 31.44 9.08
N ARG A 6 2.38 30.47 8.20
CA ARG A 6 3.43 29.98 7.28
C ARG A 6 2.81 29.67 5.91
N PRO A 7 2.58 30.69 5.07
CA PRO A 7 1.97 30.50 3.76
C PRO A 7 2.66 29.42 2.94
N GLY A 8 1.88 28.51 2.38
CA GLY A 8 2.38 27.40 1.59
C GLY A 8 2.86 26.19 2.40
N ARG A 9 2.64 26.16 3.70
CA ARG A 9 2.93 25.02 4.57
C ARG A 9 1.66 24.38 5.09
N TYR A 10 1.72 23.09 5.38
CA TYR A 10 0.60 22.31 5.91
C TYR A 10 0.97 21.77 7.28
N SER A 11 0.00 21.68 8.15
CA SER A 11 0.12 21.00 9.43
C SER A 11 -1.10 20.14 9.69
N LEU A 12 -0.90 19.01 10.34
CA LEU A 12 -1.98 18.22 10.89
C LEU A 12 -2.37 18.82 12.26
N LYS A 13 -3.65 19.06 12.44
CA LYS A 13 -4.18 19.41 13.75
C LYS A 13 -4.98 18.24 14.28
N PRO A 14 -4.70 17.73 15.48
CA PRO A 14 -5.56 16.79 16.14
C PRO A 14 -6.98 17.35 16.24
N LEU A 15 -7.96 16.52 15.97
CA LEU A 15 -9.36 16.87 16.21
C LEU A 15 -9.68 16.54 17.67
N ASN A 16 -10.44 17.40 18.33
CA ASN A 16 -10.97 17.06 19.64
C ASN A 16 -12.08 16.02 19.53
N GLU A 17 -12.44 15.38 20.63
CA GLU A 17 -13.42 14.30 20.66
C GLU A 17 -14.78 14.74 20.07
N ALA A 18 -15.24 15.95 20.39
CA ALA A 18 -16.50 16.48 19.88
C ALA A 18 -16.46 16.67 18.35
N GLN A 19 -15.32 17.13 17.81
CA GLN A 19 -15.13 17.26 16.37
C GLN A 19 -15.08 15.89 15.68
N ILE A 20 -14.46 14.89 16.28
CA ILE A 20 -14.44 13.52 15.76
C ILE A 20 -15.87 12.97 15.73
N LYS A 21 -16.58 13.07 16.84
CA LYS A 21 -17.94 12.58 16.97
C LYS A 21 -18.92 13.26 16.02
N SER A 22 -18.77 14.58 15.78
CA SER A 22 -19.61 15.32 14.84
C SER A 22 -19.40 14.91 13.37
N LYS A 23 -18.33 14.21 13.06
CA LYS A 23 -17.95 13.75 11.71
C LYS A 23 -17.96 12.23 11.57
N GLU A 24 -18.56 11.55 12.54
CA GLU A 24 -18.73 10.09 12.45
C GLU A 24 -19.55 9.73 11.21
N PRO A 25 -19.05 8.82 10.36
CA PRO A 25 -19.78 8.38 9.18
C PRO A 25 -21.09 7.70 9.54
N SER A 26 -22.12 7.89 8.71
CA SER A 26 -23.35 7.08 8.84
C SER A 26 -23.08 5.64 8.37
N PHE A 27 -23.55 4.69 9.16
CA PHE A 27 -23.48 3.26 8.85
C PHE A 27 -24.85 2.64 8.51
N THR A 28 -25.91 3.40 8.60
CA THR A 28 -27.29 2.90 8.47
C THR A 28 -27.67 2.52 7.03
N SER A 29 -27.00 3.11 6.05
CA SER A 29 -27.24 2.83 4.63
C SER A 29 -26.28 1.80 4.04
N ARG A 30 -25.50 1.13 4.87
CA ARG A 30 -24.53 0.13 4.41
C ARG A 30 -25.24 -1.03 3.71
N GLN A 31 -24.78 -1.34 2.50
CA GLN A 31 -25.07 -2.56 1.79
C GLN A 31 -23.87 -3.49 1.91
N THR A 32 -24.08 -4.77 2.15
CA THR A 32 -23.00 -5.76 2.23
C THR A 32 -23.17 -6.77 1.11
N ILE A 33 -22.10 -6.97 0.35
CA ILE A 33 -22.04 -7.98 -0.71
C ILE A 33 -20.94 -9.00 -0.40
N ILE A 34 -21.17 -10.23 -0.82
CA ILE A 34 -20.24 -11.35 -0.62
C ILE A 34 -20.04 -12.09 -1.92
N ARG A 35 -18.80 -12.48 -2.21
CA ARG A 35 -18.48 -13.34 -3.34
C ARG A 35 -18.42 -14.80 -2.93
N LEU A 36 -19.22 -15.60 -3.59
CA LEU A 36 -19.26 -17.05 -3.48
C LEU A 36 -18.93 -17.70 -4.84
N ASP A 37 -18.83 -19.02 -4.91
CA ASP A 37 -18.51 -19.70 -6.17
C ASP A 37 -19.56 -19.46 -7.26
N GLY A 38 -20.83 -19.31 -6.87
CA GLY A 38 -21.92 -19.00 -7.78
C GLY A 38 -22.03 -17.54 -8.23
N GLY A 39 -21.15 -16.66 -7.74
CA GLY A 39 -21.17 -15.24 -8.05
C GLY A 39 -21.23 -14.35 -6.80
N VAL A 40 -21.61 -13.09 -7.02
CA VAL A 40 -21.72 -12.09 -5.95
C VAL A 40 -23.17 -11.97 -5.51
N HIS A 41 -23.39 -11.99 -4.22
CA HIS A 41 -24.71 -11.86 -3.59
C HIS A 41 -24.75 -10.67 -2.64
N GLU A 42 -25.85 -9.94 -2.67
CA GLU A 42 -26.15 -8.96 -1.62
C GLU A 42 -26.71 -9.69 -0.41
N ILE A 43 -26.19 -9.37 0.77
CA ILE A 43 -26.69 -9.92 2.03
C ILE A 43 -27.90 -9.09 2.45
N LYS A 44 -29.09 -9.50 2.03
CA LYS A 44 -30.37 -8.88 2.39
C LYS A 44 -31.06 -9.68 3.48
N LEU A 45 -31.60 -8.98 4.46
CA LEU A 45 -32.38 -9.60 5.52
C LEU A 45 -33.86 -9.58 5.17
N GLN A 46 -34.49 -10.73 5.26
CA GLN A 46 -35.94 -10.86 5.27
C GLN A 46 -36.38 -11.37 6.65
N GLY A 47 -36.91 -10.47 7.45
CA GLY A 47 -37.05 -10.76 8.88
C GLY A 47 -35.69 -10.91 9.55
N ASN A 48 -35.42 -12.08 10.08
CA ASN A 48 -34.20 -12.39 10.84
C ASN A 48 -33.20 -13.26 10.04
N GLU A 49 -33.56 -13.68 8.86
CA GLU A 49 -32.75 -14.56 8.02
C GLU A 49 -32.26 -13.81 6.79
N VAL A 50 -31.21 -14.35 6.18
CA VAL A 50 -30.70 -13.84 4.91
C VAL A 50 -31.60 -14.32 3.78
N ALA A 51 -32.13 -13.38 2.99
CA ALA A 51 -32.80 -13.68 1.75
C ALA A 51 -31.79 -13.92 0.62
N ASN A 52 -32.24 -14.54 -0.48
CA ASN A 52 -31.48 -14.75 -1.72
C ASN A 52 -30.30 -15.74 -1.64
N PHE A 53 -30.24 -16.55 -0.60
CA PHE A 53 -29.28 -17.65 -0.50
C PHE A 53 -30.03 -18.98 -0.54
N ASN A 54 -29.61 -19.86 -1.44
CA ASN A 54 -30.14 -21.22 -1.45
C ASN A 54 -29.36 -22.15 -0.50
N GLY A 55 -29.86 -23.32 -0.23
CA GLY A 55 -29.26 -24.25 0.72
C GLY A 55 -27.86 -24.75 0.37
N ASN A 56 -27.43 -24.59 -0.89
CA ASN A 56 -26.11 -25.01 -1.36
C ASN A 56 -25.07 -23.90 -1.38
N ASP A 57 -25.47 -22.64 -1.27
CA ASP A 57 -24.55 -21.52 -1.36
C ASP A 57 -23.49 -21.51 -0.25
N GLY A 58 -23.82 -22.02 0.94
CA GLY A 58 -22.88 -22.16 2.03
C GLY A 58 -21.97 -23.40 1.95
N LYS A 59 -22.32 -24.36 1.13
CA LYS A 59 -21.62 -25.65 1.01
C LYS A 59 -20.63 -25.72 -0.13
N ASN A 60 -20.40 -24.62 -0.80
CA ASN A 60 -19.44 -24.53 -1.90
C ASN A 60 -18.00 -24.34 -1.40
N ASP A 61 -17.03 -24.43 -2.31
CA ASP A 61 -15.62 -24.32 -1.99
C ASP A 61 -15.22 -22.94 -1.46
N THR A 62 -15.89 -21.89 -1.91
CA THR A 62 -15.56 -20.52 -1.49
C THR A 62 -15.97 -20.27 -0.04
N PHE A 63 -17.21 -20.54 0.32
CA PHE A 63 -17.67 -20.31 1.68
C PHE A 63 -17.22 -21.43 2.63
N GLY A 64 -17.31 -22.68 2.16
CA GLY A 64 -16.71 -23.83 2.83
C GLY A 64 -17.40 -24.29 4.09
N ILE A 65 -18.73 -24.19 4.15
CA ILE A 65 -19.50 -24.90 5.16
C ILE A 65 -19.61 -26.35 4.70
N VAL A 66 -18.63 -27.13 5.07
CA VAL A 66 -18.67 -28.57 4.91
C VAL A 66 -19.24 -29.18 6.18
N SER A 67 -19.75 -30.40 6.09
CA SER A 67 -20.37 -31.22 7.14
C SER A 67 -19.52 -31.42 8.41
N GLU A 68 -18.79 -30.44 8.80
CA GLU A 68 -17.93 -30.52 9.98
C GLU A 68 -18.71 -30.10 11.22
N GLY A 69 -19.24 -31.08 11.92
CA GLY A 69 -19.94 -30.92 13.17
C GLY A 69 -19.14 -30.20 14.29
N SER A 70 -17.85 -29.96 14.07
CA SER A 70 -17.02 -29.19 14.98
C SER A 70 -17.02 -27.68 14.71
N PHE A 71 -17.42 -27.27 13.50
CA PHE A 71 -17.37 -25.88 13.08
C PHE A 71 -18.67 -25.12 13.31
N MET A 72 -19.77 -25.73 12.91
CA MET A 72 -21.13 -25.21 13.11
C MET A 72 -22.03 -26.29 13.65
N PRO A 73 -22.60 -26.14 14.84
CA PRO A 73 -23.51 -27.11 15.41
C PRO A 73 -24.84 -27.23 14.64
N ASP A 74 -25.17 -26.21 13.86
CA ASP A 74 -26.35 -26.16 13.00
C ASP A 74 -25.92 -25.66 11.61
N ASP A 75 -26.17 -26.40 10.57
CA ASP A 75 -25.84 -26.05 9.20
C ASP A 75 -26.61 -24.81 8.68
N SER A 76 -27.59 -24.35 9.41
CA SER A 76 -28.32 -23.12 9.14
C SER A 76 -27.78 -21.89 9.87
N GLU A 77 -26.82 -22.03 10.79
CA GLU A 77 -26.27 -20.92 11.60
C GLU A 77 -25.72 -19.79 10.73
N TRP A 78 -25.08 -20.13 9.63
CA TRP A 78 -24.52 -19.13 8.73
C TRP A 78 -25.57 -18.19 8.11
N LYS A 79 -26.76 -18.72 7.82
CA LYS A 79 -27.88 -17.91 7.29
C LYS A 79 -28.60 -17.12 8.37
N LYS A 80 -28.75 -17.70 9.53
CA LYS A 80 -29.59 -17.14 10.61
C LYS A 80 -28.80 -16.22 11.53
N VAL A 81 -27.49 -16.43 11.68
CA VAL A 81 -26.67 -15.72 12.64
C VAL A 81 -25.45 -15.07 12.01
N LEU A 82 -24.58 -15.81 11.32
CA LEU A 82 -23.31 -15.30 10.86
C LEU A 82 -23.46 -14.19 9.79
N LEU A 83 -24.14 -14.47 8.69
CA LEU A 83 -24.34 -13.45 7.65
C LEU A 83 -25.22 -12.28 8.14
N PRO A 84 -26.31 -12.50 8.88
CA PRO A 84 -27.02 -11.38 9.51
C PRO A 84 -26.13 -10.51 10.39
N TRP A 85 -25.21 -11.11 11.16
CA TRP A 85 -24.26 -10.35 11.96
C TRP A 85 -23.37 -9.43 11.14
N THR A 86 -22.94 -9.83 9.93
CA THR A 86 -22.06 -9.03 9.08
C THR A 86 -22.70 -7.74 8.60
N VAL A 87 -24.02 -7.70 8.43
CA VAL A 87 -24.75 -6.52 7.91
C VAL A 87 -25.32 -5.63 9.02
N ARG A 88 -25.31 -6.07 10.25
CA ARG A 88 -25.92 -5.29 11.34
C ARG A 88 -24.97 -4.24 11.88
N VAL A 89 -25.56 -3.10 12.24
CA VAL A 89 -24.89 -2.06 13.02
C VAL A 89 -25.06 -2.33 14.52
N PHE A 90 -24.32 -1.63 15.37
CA PHE A 90 -24.40 -1.83 16.82
C PHE A 90 -25.80 -1.69 17.39
N ALA A 91 -26.65 -0.83 16.82
CA ALA A 91 -28.04 -0.64 17.24
C ALA A 91 -28.89 -1.94 17.13
N ASP A 92 -28.44 -2.89 16.33
CA ASP A 92 -29.11 -4.17 16.13
C ASP A 92 -28.65 -5.28 17.10
N ASP A 93 -27.69 -4.99 17.97
CA ASP A 93 -27.10 -6.00 18.86
C ASP A 93 -28.13 -6.71 19.74
N SER A 94 -29.14 -5.99 20.21
CA SER A 94 -30.22 -6.59 21.00
C SER A 94 -31.00 -7.62 20.19
N LYS A 95 -31.36 -7.30 18.96
CA LYS A 95 -32.01 -8.24 18.03
C LYS A 95 -31.14 -9.44 17.74
N PHE A 96 -29.84 -9.18 17.56
CA PHE A 96 -28.87 -10.22 17.27
C PHE A 96 -28.75 -11.24 18.43
N LYS A 97 -28.78 -10.76 19.66
CA LYS A 97 -28.87 -11.61 20.85
C LYS A 97 -30.14 -12.46 20.88
N GLU A 98 -31.26 -11.89 20.44
CA GLU A 98 -32.53 -12.61 20.36
C GLU A 98 -32.48 -13.77 19.38
N PHE A 99 -31.83 -13.63 18.23
CA PHE A 99 -31.75 -14.72 17.24
C PHE A 99 -30.98 -15.93 17.74
N ASN A 100 -30.05 -15.73 18.67
CA ASN A 100 -29.25 -16.80 19.24
C ASN A 100 -29.83 -17.37 20.52
N LYS A 101 -31.05 -17.02 20.89
CA LYS A 101 -31.73 -17.59 22.06
C LYS A 101 -32.55 -18.81 21.71
N GLU A 102 -32.46 -19.85 22.56
CA GLU A 102 -33.46 -20.91 22.56
C GLU A 102 -34.72 -20.47 23.30
N GLU A 103 -35.86 -20.83 22.77
CA GLU A 103 -37.15 -20.41 23.29
C GLU A 103 -37.42 -20.92 24.72
N LYS A 104 -36.88 -22.08 25.09
CA LYS A 104 -37.21 -22.77 26.35
C LYS A 104 -36.38 -22.39 27.56
N ASP A 105 -35.11 -22.05 27.43
CA ASP A 105 -34.20 -21.93 28.54
C ASP A 105 -33.33 -20.68 28.54
N ASN A 106 -33.57 -19.74 27.66
CA ASN A 106 -32.71 -18.56 27.47
C ASN A 106 -31.23 -18.89 27.16
N LYS A 107 -30.95 -20.12 26.74
CA LYS A 107 -29.61 -20.56 26.37
C LYS A 107 -29.30 -20.18 24.92
N PRO A 108 -28.04 -19.95 24.58
CA PRO A 108 -27.67 -19.76 23.18
C PRO A 108 -28.07 -20.98 22.34
N LYS A 109 -28.84 -20.75 21.30
CA LYS A 109 -29.23 -21.78 20.35
C LYS A 109 -28.02 -22.37 19.63
N TYR A 110 -27.05 -21.52 19.33
CA TYR A 110 -25.79 -21.89 18.72
C TYR A 110 -24.70 -21.80 19.78
N SER A 111 -23.71 -22.67 19.72
CA SER A 111 -22.60 -22.69 20.69
C SER A 111 -21.72 -21.45 20.64
N GLN A 112 -21.90 -20.61 19.62
CA GLN A 112 -21.09 -19.46 19.36
C GLN A 112 -21.66 -18.20 20.01
N LYS A 113 -20.80 -17.46 20.66
CA LYS A 113 -21.10 -16.14 21.21
C LYS A 113 -20.53 -15.09 20.27
N TYR A 114 -21.41 -14.47 19.51
CA TYR A 114 -21.02 -13.37 18.65
C TYR A 114 -20.82 -12.10 19.50
N ARG A 115 -19.75 -11.38 19.23
CA ARG A 115 -19.44 -10.16 19.97
C ARG A 115 -20.47 -9.08 19.70
N SER A 116 -20.74 -8.27 20.71
CA SER A 116 -21.51 -7.04 20.57
C SER A 116 -20.74 -6.01 19.78
N ARG A 117 -21.42 -5.27 18.92
CA ARG A 117 -20.88 -4.08 18.27
C ARG A 117 -20.96 -2.84 19.16
N ASP A 118 -21.78 -2.91 20.22
CA ASP A 118 -21.82 -1.90 21.26
C ASP A 118 -20.73 -2.17 22.28
N THR A 119 -19.87 -1.20 22.47
CA THR A 119 -18.82 -1.24 23.50
C THR A 119 -18.87 0.05 24.33
N ASN A 120 -18.49 -0.04 25.59
CA ASN A 120 -18.42 1.13 26.47
C ASN A 120 -17.45 2.21 25.96
N ASN A 121 -16.62 1.87 24.97
CA ASN A 121 -15.62 2.77 24.39
C ASN A 121 -15.99 3.25 22.97
N GLY A 122 -17.24 3.12 22.56
CA GLY A 122 -17.75 3.54 21.27
C GLY A 122 -18.24 2.39 20.38
N ASN A 123 -18.90 2.75 19.31
CA ASN A 123 -19.53 1.83 18.39
C ASN A 123 -18.47 1.17 17.47
N ARG A 124 -18.50 -0.16 17.38
CA ARG A 124 -17.58 -0.94 16.53
C ARG A 124 -18.30 -1.43 15.26
N ASN A 125 -18.58 -0.51 14.37
CA ASN A 125 -19.18 -0.85 13.07
C ASN A 125 -18.16 -1.38 12.05
N LEU A 126 -16.88 -1.15 12.29
CA LEU A 126 -15.76 -1.66 11.49
C LEU A 126 -14.90 -2.60 12.33
N GLY A 127 -14.19 -3.50 11.66
CA GLY A 127 -13.13 -4.30 12.26
C GLY A 127 -11.82 -3.52 12.40
N ASP A 128 -10.82 -4.17 12.98
CA ASP A 128 -9.50 -3.58 13.15
C ASP A 128 -8.80 -3.36 11.81
N ILE A 129 -8.25 -2.17 11.62
CA ILE A 129 -7.49 -1.79 10.43
C ILE A 129 -6.03 -1.71 10.85
N ILE A 130 -5.20 -2.64 10.37
CA ILE A 130 -3.80 -2.76 10.80
C ILE A 130 -2.85 -2.39 9.66
N ASN A 131 -2.80 -3.18 8.60
CA ASN A 131 -1.87 -2.98 7.49
C ASN A 131 -2.52 -2.35 6.26
N SER A 132 -3.84 -2.28 6.22
CA SER A 132 -4.57 -1.67 5.13
C SER A 132 -4.49 -0.15 5.19
N PRO A 133 -4.28 0.53 4.06
CA PRO A 133 -4.30 1.98 4.02
C PRO A 133 -5.72 2.55 4.07
N ILE A 134 -5.83 3.86 4.19
CA ILE A 134 -7.05 4.62 3.94
C ILE A 134 -6.77 5.52 2.73
N VAL A 135 -7.52 5.32 1.65
CA VAL A 135 -7.29 6.02 0.38
C VAL A 135 -8.57 6.69 -0.08
N ALA A 136 -8.46 7.95 -0.49
CA ALA A 136 -9.55 8.72 -1.07
C ALA A 136 -9.22 9.10 -2.51
N VAL A 137 -10.14 8.82 -3.44
CA VAL A 137 -10.05 9.19 -4.85
C VAL A 137 -11.45 9.63 -5.33
N GLY A 138 -11.54 10.83 -5.89
CA GLY A 138 -12.82 11.38 -6.29
C GLY A 138 -13.78 11.53 -5.10
N GLU A 139 -14.96 10.98 -5.22
CA GLU A 139 -15.99 10.99 -4.17
C GLU A 139 -15.92 9.79 -3.21
N TYR A 140 -14.97 8.89 -3.41
CA TYR A 140 -14.86 7.63 -2.69
C TYR A 140 -13.69 7.62 -1.73
N LEU A 141 -13.89 6.97 -0.61
CA LEU A 141 -12.85 6.63 0.35
C LEU A 141 -12.97 5.15 0.66
N ALA A 142 -11.85 4.45 0.65
CA ALA A 142 -11.82 3.02 0.90
C ALA A 142 -10.80 2.66 1.97
N THR A 143 -11.12 1.61 2.70
CA THR A 143 -10.20 0.89 3.58
C THR A 143 -10.62 -0.56 3.67
N SER A 144 -9.78 -1.40 4.22
CA SER A 144 -10.12 -2.78 4.50
C SER A 144 -9.75 -3.16 5.92
N ALA A 145 -10.39 -4.18 6.46
CA ALA A 145 -10.32 -4.46 7.87
C ALA A 145 -10.28 -5.97 8.18
N ASN A 146 -9.89 -6.29 9.39
CA ASN A 146 -9.83 -7.66 9.89
C ASN A 146 -11.20 -8.25 10.28
N ASP A 147 -12.28 -7.54 9.98
CA ASP A 147 -13.64 -8.12 9.97
C ASP A 147 -13.95 -8.89 8.67
N GLY A 148 -12.98 -8.99 7.78
CA GLY A 148 -13.10 -9.70 6.51
C GLY A 148 -13.72 -8.85 5.39
N MET A 149 -13.79 -7.55 5.54
CA MET A 149 -14.51 -6.67 4.63
C MET A 149 -13.64 -5.54 4.08
N VAL A 150 -13.94 -5.19 2.83
CA VAL A 150 -13.53 -3.93 2.21
C VAL A 150 -14.65 -2.93 2.42
N HIS A 151 -14.36 -1.78 3.01
CA HIS A 151 -15.35 -0.76 3.32
C HIS A 151 -15.21 0.43 2.37
N ILE A 152 -16.29 0.77 1.68
CA ILE A 152 -16.38 1.85 0.71
C ILE A 152 -17.27 2.95 1.26
N PHE A 153 -16.68 4.12 1.44
CA PHE A 153 -17.38 5.33 1.86
C PHE A 153 -17.59 6.24 0.67
N LYS A 154 -18.71 6.92 0.64
CA LYS A 154 -19.01 7.94 -0.35
C LYS A 154 -19.17 9.30 0.30
N LYS A 155 -18.60 10.31 -0.33
CA LYS A 155 -18.75 11.71 0.08
C LYS A 155 -20.20 12.17 -0.14
N GLY A 156 -20.76 12.82 0.87
CA GLY A 156 -22.08 13.41 0.78
C GLY A 156 -22.12 14.68 -0.07
N ASN A 157 -23.32 15.05 -0.50
CA ASN A 157 -23.57 16.31 -1.20
C ASN A 157 -23.44 17.48 -0.22
N GLY A 158 -22.53 18.39 -0.49
CA GLY A 158 -22.28 19.57 0.36
C GLY A 158 -20.80 19.94 0.37
N GLY A 159 -20.51 21.19 0.69
CA GLY A 159 -19.14 21.72 0.70
C GLY A 159 -18.23 21.21 1.83
N ASP A 160 -18.71 20.31 2.66
CA ASP A 160 -17.92 19.75 3.75
C ASP A 160 -17.07 18.58 3.26
N GLU A 161 -15.77 18.78 3.23
CA GLU A 161 -14.79 17.78 2.75
C GLU A 161 -14.74 16.50 3.58
N ARG A 162 -15.37 16.47 4.74
CA ARG A 162 -15.31 15.33 5.68
C ARG A 162 -16.65 14.61 5.85
N ASN A 163 -17.60 14.91 5.01
CA ASN A 163 -18.92 14.29 5.07
C ASN A 163 -18.95 12.99 4.25
N TYR A 164 -18.60 11.88 4.88
CA TYR A 164 -18.64 10.55 4.28
C TYR A 164 -19.68 9.68 4.97
N SER A 165 -20.29 8.77 4.21
CA SER A 165 -21.13 7.70 4.74
C SER A 165 -20.62 6.35 4.23
N LEU A 166 -20.75 5.30 5.04
CA LEU A 166 -20.45 3.93 4.61
C LEU A 166 -21.49 3.48 3.61
N LYS A 167 -21.09 3.36 2.35
CA LYS A 167 -21.98 3.01 1.25
C LYS A 167 -22.09 1.51 1.06
N LEU A 168 -20.95 0.81 1.10
CA LEU A 168 -20.86 -0.61 0.76
C LEU A 168 -19.75 -1.29 1.54
N SER A 169 -19.99 -2.53 1.93
CA SER A 169 -18.97 -3.43 2.44
C SER A 169 -18.90 -4.67 1.55
N TYR A 170 -17.70 -5.08 1.18
CA TYR A 170 -17.46 -6.23 0.31
C TYR A 170 -16.67 -7.31 1.03
N ILE A 171 -17.18 -8.54 0.99
CA ILE A 171 -16.51 -9.72 1.54
C ILE A 171 -15.93 -10.52 0.37
N PRO A 172 -14.59 -10.47 0.16
CA PRO A 172 -13.95 -11.25 -0.90
C PRO A 172 -13.98 -12.74 -0.60
N GLY A 173 -14.06 -13.54 -1.64
CA GLY A 173 -14.00 -15.02 -1.53
C GLY A 173 -12.58 -15.57 -1.50
N THR A 174 -11.57 -14.75 -1.26
CA THR A 174 -10.14 -15.11 -1.38
C THR A 174 -9.42 -15.22 -0.05
N MET A 175 -10.13 -15.27 1.07
CA MET A 175 -9.52 -15.58 2.36
C MET A 175 -8.84 -16.95 2.32
N PRO A 176 -7.81 -17.19 3.16
CA PRO A 176 -6.98 -18.36 3.01
C PRO A 176 -7.76 -19.65 3.17
N ARG A 177 -7.43 -20.60 2.35
CA ARG A 177 -7.84 -22.02 2.53
C ARG A 177 -6.98 -22.70 3.58
N LYS A 178 -5.81 -22.10 3.90
CA LYS A 178 -5.01 -22.49 5.06
C LYS A 178 -4.93 -21.28 5.99
N ASP A 179 -5.12 -21.50 7.26
CA ASP A 179 -4.91 -20.49 8.26
C ASP A 179 -3.41 -20.24 8.49
N ILE A 180 -3.10 -19.29 9.35
CA ILE A 180 -1.71 -18.92 9.63
C ILE A 180 -0.88 -20.05 10.27
N GLN A 181 -1.51 -21.05 10.84
CA GLN A 181 -0.86 -22.26 11.37
C GLN A 181 -0.74 -23.37 10.32
N SER A 182 -1.01 -23.07 9.07
CA SER A 182 -1.04 -24.02 7.94
C SER A 182 -2.13 -25.10 8.02
N GLN A 183 -3.13 -24.87 8.85
CA GLN A 183 -4.33 -25.71 8.88
C GLN A 183 -5.34 -25.25 7.85
N ASP A 184 -6.11 -26.18 7.30
CA ASP A 184 -7.14 -25.82 6.33
C ASP A 184 -8.21 -24.92 6.96
N SER A 185 -8.57 -23.88 6.25
CA SER A 185 -9.55 -22.89 6.67
C SER A 185 -10.53 -22.56 5.54
N THR A 186 -11.64 -21.95 5.90
CA THR A 186 -12.69 -21.53 4.98
C THR A 186 -13.09 -20.09 5.25
N LEU A 187 -13.74 -19.45 4.29
CA LEU A 187 -14.28 -18.10 4.48
C LEU A 187 -15.24 -18.05 5.67
N ALA A 188 -16.13 -19.02 5.81
CA ALA A 188 -17.06 -19.09 6.93
C ALA A 188 -16.34 -19.19 8.28
N LYS A 189 -15.30 -20.02 8.36
CA LYS A 189 -14.50 -20.17 9.59
C LYS A 189 -13.81 -18.88 9.99
N GLU A 190 -13.23 -18.17 9.03
CA GLU A 190 -12.57 -16.88 9.29
C GLU A 190 -13.56 -15.80 9.70
N LEU A 191 -14.68 -15.66 8.99
CA LEU A 191 -15.74 -14.70 9.35
C LEU A 191 -16.31 -14.97 10.74
N ARG A 192 -16.50 -16.22 11.09
CA ARG A 192 -16.97 -16.61 12.42
C ARG A 192 -16.00 -16.25 13.52
N ALA A 193 -14.70 -16.47 13.30
CA ALA A 193 -13.67 -16.09 14.25
C ALA A 193 -13.69 -14.57 14.52
N PHE A 194 -13.83 -13.75 13.51
CA PHE A 194 -13.97 -12.30 13.66
C PHE A 194 -15.26 -11.92 14.38
N ALA A 195 -16.36 -12.58 14.05
CA ALA A 195 -17.65 -12.30 14.68
C ALA A 195 -17.67 -12.63 16.18
N GLU A 196 -16.95 -13.66 16.59
CA GLU A 196 -16.89 -14.08 17.99
C GLU A 196 -15.99 -13.20 18.84
N LYS A 197 -14.79 -12.92 18.36
CA LYS A 197 -13.73 -12.33 19.19
C LYS A 197 -13.39 -10.89 18.83
N GLY A 198 -13.69 -10.47 17.61
CA GLY A 198 -13.30 -9.16 17.08
C GLY A 198 -11.83 -9.12 16.70
N TYR A 199 -10.95 -9.03 17.67
CA TYR A 199 -9.52 -9.17 17.46
C TYR A 199 -9.09 -10.61 17.75
N VAL A 200 -8.43 -11.22 16.77
CA VAL A 200 -7.80 -12.52 16.89
C VAL A 200 -6.35 -12.33 16.49
N GLY A 201 -5.43 -12.33 17.45
CA GLY A 201 -4.08 -11.80 17.31
C GLY A 201 -3.22 -12.42 16.21
N ASP A 202 -3.55 -13.60 15.76
CA ASP A 202 -2.84 -14.37 14.74
C ASP A 202 -3.70 -14.68 13.50
N ARG A 203 -4.83 -13.95 13.33
CA ARG A 203 -5.71 -14.07 12.19
C ARG A 203 -5.96 -12.72 11.54
N TYR A 204 -5.93 -12.71 10.22
CA TYR A 204 -6.14 -11.53 9.41
C TYR A 204 -7.33 -11.74 8.49
N GLY A 205 -8.06 -10.66 8.22
CA GLY A 205 -9.13 -10.63 7.23
C GLY A 205 -8.65 -10.07 5.90
N VAL A 206 -9.14 -8.92 5.52
CA VAL A 206 -8.64 -8.17 4.38
C VAL A 206 -7.60 -7.18 4.89
N ASP A 207 -6.33 -7.54 4.78
CA ASP A 207 -5.21 -6.88 5.46
C ASP A 207 -4.18 -6.28 4.49
N GLY A 208 -4.33 -6.50 3.20
CA GLY A 208 -3.37 -6.06 2.20
C GLY A 208 -3.51 -4.60 1.80
N GLY A 209 -2.50 -4.12 1.09
CA GLY A 209 -2.55 -2.84 0.39
C GLY A 209 -3.51 -2.90 -0.80
N PHE A 210 -3.99 -1.74 -1.21
CA PHE A 210 -4.81 -1.59 -2.40
C PHE A 210 -4.54 -0.26 -3.08
N VAL A 211 -4.99 -0.15 -4.31
CA VAL A 211 -4.90 1.05 -5.12
C VAL A 211 -6.29 1.43 -5.64
N LEU A 212 -6.60 2.73 -5.57
CA LEU A 212 -7.75 3.33 -6.23
C LEU A 212 -7.25 4.16 -7.41
N ARG A 213 -7.92 4.01 -8.56
CA ARG A 213 -7.60 4.82 -9.73
C ARG A 213 -8.86 5.29 -10.44
N GLU A 214 -8.95 6.60 -10.63
CA GLU A 214 -9.95 7.21 -11.49
C GLU A 214 -9.49 7.15 -12.94
N VAL A 215 -10.35 6.65 -13.81
CA VAL A 215 -10.09 6.55 -15.25
C VAL A 215 -11.29 7.08 -16.04
N GLU A 216 -11.00 7.68 -17.17
CA GLU A 216 -12.00 8.05 -18.16
C GLU A 216 -12.04 7.00 -19.25
N ARG A 217 -13.22 6.42 -19.47
CA ARG A 217 -13.42 5.40 -20.50
C ARG A 217 -14.78 5.61 -21.16
N ASP A 218 -14.77 5.78 -22.51
CA ASP A 218 -15.98 5.99 -23.31
C ASP A 218 -16.86 7.15 -22.80
N GLY A 219 -16.21 8.24 -22.37
CA GLY A 219 -16.89 9.43 -21.83
C GLY A 219 -17.49 9.26 -20.45
N LYS A 220 -17.14 8.17 -19.74
CA LYS A 220 -17.57 7.89 -18.38
C LYS A 220 -16.39 7.80 -17.42
N THR A 221 -16.55 8.42 -16.26
CA THR A 221 -15.61 8.30 -15.16
C THR A 221 -15.83 6.99 -14.42
N ARG A 222 -14.78 6.21 -14.22
CA ARG A 222 -14.77 5.02 -13.39
C ARG A 222 -13.71 5.15 -12.30
N VAL A 223 -13.96 4.54 -11.16
CA VAL A 223 -12.97 4.42 -10.08
C VAL A 223 -12.73 2.93 -9.82
N PHE A 224 -11.62 2.43 -10.33
CA PHE A 224 -11.19 1.07 -10.07
C PHE A 224 -10.47 0.97 -8.73
N MET A 225 -10.77 -0.09 -7.99
CA MET A 225 -10.04 -0.51 -6.82
C MET A 225 -9.51 -1.92 -7.06
N PHE A 226 -8.24 -2.12 -6.83
CA PHE A 226 -7.63 -3.44 -6.83
C PHE A 226 -6.82 -3.63 -5.54
N GLY A 227 -7.12 -4.67 -4.79
CA GLY A 227 -6.55 -4.89 -3.48
C GLY A 227 -6.01 -6.29 -3.28
N ALA A 228 -4.95 -6.36 -2.49
CA ALA A 228 -4.33 -7.58 -2.00
C ALA A 228 -4.91 -7.97 -0.64
N MET A 229 -4.68 -9.21 -0.23
CA MET A 229 -5.25 -9.75 1.01
C MET A 229 -4.30 -9.65 2.21
N GLY A 230 -3.04 -9.30 2.00
CA GLY A 230 -2.04 -9.31 3.06
C GLY A 230 -1.86 -10.71 3.64
N PHE A 231 -1.74 -10.80 4.96
CA PHE A 231 -1.74 -12.09 5.64
C PHE A 231 -3.12 -12.75 5.72
N GLY A 232 -4.17 -12.07 5.28
CA GLY A 232 -5.53 -12.58 5.29
C GLY A 232 -5.88 -13.47 4.11
N GLY A 233 -5.02 -13.60 3.11
CA GLY A 233 -5.33 -14.47 1.98
C GLY A 233 -4.28 -14.55 0.88
N ARG A 234 -4.49 -15.55 0.02
CA ARG A 234 -3.66 -15.81 -1.16
C ARG A 234 -4.45 -15.43 -2.41
N GLY A 235 -4.70 -14.15 -2.57
CA GLY A 235 -5.50 -13.66 -3.67
C GLY A 235 -5.60 -12.15 -3.70
N ALA A 236 -6.55 -11.67 -4.48
CA ALA A 236 -6.83 -10.26 -4.65
C ALA A 236 -8.30 -10.06 -5.07
N TYR A 237 -8.74 -8.82 -5.05
CA TYR A 237 -10.09 -8.44 -5.45
C TYR A 237 -10.06 -7.18 -6.31
N ALA A 238 -11.01 -7.08 -7.23
CA ALA A 238 -11.19 -5.93 -8.10
C ALA A 238 -12.60 -5.39 -8.00
N LEU A 239 -12.72 -4.08 -7.80
CA LEU A 239 -13.99 -3.37 -7.68
C LEU A 239 -14.05 -2.18 -8.64
N ASP A 240 -15.26 -1.85 -9.09
CA ASP A 240 -15.58 -0.56 -9.70
C ASP A 240 -16.49 0.22 -8.74
N LEU A 241 -15.94 1.21 -8.06
CA LEU A 241 -16.65 1.93 -7.00
C LEU A 241 -17.80 2.80 -7.53
N THR A 242 -17.73 3.23 -8.78
CA THR A 242 -18.79 4.04 -9.40
C THR A 242 -20.09 3.26 -9.55
N LYS A 243 -20.03 1.94 -9.59
CA LYS A 243 -21.22 1.07 -9.66
C LYS A 243 -21.96 0.94 -8.32
N ALA A 244 -21.39 1.43 -7.23
CA ALA A 244 -22.10 1.50 -5.94
C ALA A 244 -23.31 2.44 -5.97
N ASP A 245 -23.38 3.36 -6.91
CA ASP A 245 -24.50 4.29 -7.10
C ASP A 245 -25.66 3.69 -7.91
N GLY A 246 -25.44 2.52 -8.51
CA GLY A 246 -26.45 1.80 -9.28
C GLY A 246 -27.50 1.09 -8.42
N SER A 247 -28.51 0.54 -9.07
CA SER A 247 -29.57 -0.21 -8.42
C SER A 247 -29.15 -1.59 -7.92
N ASP A 248 -28.06 -2.14 -8.48
CA ASP A 248 -27.52 -3.44 -8.12
C ASP A 248 -26.11 -3.30 -7.52
N PRO A 249 -25.98 -3.36 -6.19
CA PRO A 249 -24.67 -3.21 -5.53
C PRO A 249 -23.71 -4.36 -5.85
N THR A 250 -24.17 -5.51 -6.29
CA THR A 250 -23.29 -6.64 -6.64
C THR A 250 -22.44 -6.35 -7.86
N ALA A 251 -22.84 -5.40 -8.70
CA ALA A 251 -22.07 -4.96 -9.87
C ALA A 251 -20.75 -4.27 -9.50
N VAL A 252 -20.59 -3.83 -8.27
CA VAL A 252 -19.33 -3.23 -7.78
C VAL A 252 -18.19 -4.23 -7.83
N SER A 253 -18.44 -5.51 -7.51
CA SER A 253 -17.43 -6.55 -7.55
C SER A 253 -17.21 -7.02 -8.99
N LEU A 254 -16.03 -6.74 -9.54
CA LEU A 254 -15.66 -7.14 -10.88
C LEU A 254 -15.20 -8.61 -10.91
N PHE A 255 -14.24 -8.95 -10.08
CA PHE A 255 -13.72 -10.31 -9.94
C PHE A 255 -12.84 -10.44 -8.70
N ASP A 256 -12.60 -11.69 -8.30
CA ASP A 256 -11.56 -12.05 -7.35
C ASP A 256 -10.46 -12.85 -8.07
N VAL A 257 -9.25 -12.77 -7.54
CA VAL A 257 -8.12 -13.61 -7.94
C VAL A 257 -7.90 -14.67 -6.87
N LYS A 258 -7.84 -15.92 -7.26
CA LYS A 258 -7.64 -17.09 -6.40
C LYS A 258 -6.54 -17.99 -6.94
N ASN A 259 -5.96 -18.80 -6.06
CA ASN A 259 -5.08 -19.89 -6.50
C ASN A 259 -5.81 -20.92 -7.36
N GLY A 260 -5.08 -21.50 -8.29
CA GLY A 260 -5.59 -22.50 -9.21
C GLY A 260 -5.97 -21.95 -10.58
N ASN A 261 -6.69 -22.74 -11.34
CA ASN A 261 -7.15 -22.36 -12.67
C ASN A 261 -8.39 -21.47 -12.55
N ASN A 262 -8.22 -20.16 -12.70
CA ASN A 262 -9.36 -19.25 -12.78
C ASN A 262 -10.08 -19.40 -14.14
N GLY A 263 -10.97 -20.32 -14.20
CA GLY A 263 -12.15 -20.53 -15.03
C GLY A 263 -12.14 -20.25 -16.53
N LYS A 264 -11.59 -19.18 -17.00
CA LYS A 264 -11.74 -18.78 -18.41
C LYS A 264 -10.56 -19.08 -19.35
N ASN A 265 -9.40 -19.42 -18.79
CA ASN A 265 -8.20 -19.77 -19.57
C ASN A 265 -7.51 -21.04 -19.05
N SER A 266 -8.28 -21.97 -18.54
CA SER A 266 -7.79 -23.19 -17.87
C SER A 266 -7.06 -24.20 -18.79
N ASN A 267 -7.06 -23.96 -20.08
CA ASN A 267 -6.45 -24.88 -21.05
C ASN A 267 -4.93 -24.70 -21.22
N ASN A 268 -4.34 -23.74 -20.54
CA ASN A 268 -2.91 -23.52 -20.60
C ASN A 268 -2.30 -23.67 -19.20
N SER A 269 -1.59 -24.77 -18.97
CA SER A 269 -0.89 -25.05 -17.73
C SER A 269 0.12 -23.95 -17.32
N ASN A 270 0.55 -23.12 -18.27
CA ASN A 270 1.41 -21.97 -18.03
C ASN A 270 0.69 -20.78 -17.40
N ASN A 271 -0.64 -20.80 -17.34
CA ASN A 271 -1.47 -19.74 -16.76
C ASN A 271 -2.07 -20.10 -15.39
N SER A 272 -1.57 -21.16 -14.75
CA SER A 272 -1.97 -21.50 -13.39
C SER A 272 -1.56 -20.41 -12.41
N VAL A 273 -2.50 -19.93 -11.60
CA VAL A 273 -2.25 -18.93 -10.57
C VAL A 273 -1.73 -19.61 -9.32
N GLN A 274 -0.51 -19.28 -8.92
CA GLN A 274 0.12 -19.73 -7.69
C GLN A 274 0.56 -18.52 -6.87
N LEU A 275 -0.25 -18.17 -5.90
CA LEU A 275 0.00 -17.03 -5.02
C LEU A 275 0.39 -17.52 -3.63
N GLY A 276 1.31 -16.81 -3.01
CA GLY A 276 1.46 -16.80 -1.58
C GLY A 276 0.48 -15.81 -0.94
N TYR A 277 0.66 -15.53 0.34
CA TYR A 277 -0.02 -14.42 0.98
C TYR A 277 0.37 -13.13 0.26
N THR A 278 -0.63 -12.41 -0.22
CA THR A 278 -0.42 -11.21 -1.05
C THR A 278 -0.17 -9.99 -0.18
N VAL A 279 0.95 -10.02 0.49
CA VAL A 279 1.45 -8.91 1.31
C VAL A 279 2.01 -7.84 0.40
N GLY A 280 1.59 -6.61 0.61
CA GLY A 280 2.02 -5.47 -0.18
C GLY A 280 0.89 -4.79 -0.93
N THR A 281 1.26 -3.97 -1.90
CA THR A 281 0.33 -3.13 -2.66
C THR A 281 0.42 -3.44 -4.14
N PRO A 282 -0.66 -3.90 -4.77
CA PRO A 282 -0.75 -4.02 -6.23
C PRO A 282 -0.86 -2.65 -6.89
N GLN A 283 -0.82 -2.63 -8.21
CA GLN A 283 -0.90 -1.41 -9.00
C GLN A 283 -1.95 -1.53 -10.10
N ILE A 284 -2.45 -0.38 -10.56
CA ILE A 284 -3.32 -0.26 -11.73
C ILE A 284 -2.61 0.59 -12.76
N GLY A 285 -2.62 0.17 -14.02
CA GLY A 285 -2.06 0.90 -15.14
C GLY A 285 -2.69 0.51 -16.46
N LYS A 286 -2.49 1.33 -17.48
CA LYS A 286 -2.94 1.05 -18.84
C LYS A 286 -1.82 0.34 -19.60
N THR A 287 -2.10 -0.81 -20.16
CA THR A 287 -1.16 -1.57 -20.97
C THR A 287 -1.13 -1.06 -22.41
N HIS A 288 -0.09 -1.41 -23.18
CA HIS A 288 0.09 -0.95 -24.55
C HIS A 288 -0.94 -1.50 -25.54
N ASP A 289 -1.73 -2.49 -25.15
CA ASP A 289 -2.90 -2.94 -25.89
C ASP A 289 -4.18 -2.11 -25.60
N GLY A 290 -4.05 -1.04 -24.82
CA GLY A 290 -5.12 -0.11 -24.51
C GLY A 290 -6.04 -0.51 -23.36
N LYS A 291 -5.73 -1.59 -22.65
CA LYS A 291 -6.54 -2.10 -21.53
C LYS A 291 -6.08 -1.52 -20.20
N TYR A 292 -7.03 -1.20 -19.33
CA TYR A 292 -6.72 -0.96 -17.93
C TYR A 292 -6.53 -2.29 -17.20
N ALA A 293 -5.38 -2.43 -16.56
CA ALA A 293 -4.95 -3.67 -15.95
C ALA A 293 -4.51 -3.50 -14.51
N ALA A 294 -4.64 -4.57 -13.73
CA ALA A 294 -4.10 -4.70 -12.40
C ALA A 294 -2.82 -5.55 -12.43
N PHE A 295 -1.81 -5.09 -11.69
CA PHE A 295 -0.51 -5.74 -11.59
C PHE A 295 -0.33 -6.26 -10.17
N LEU A 296 -0.30 -7.58 -10.03
CA LEU A 296 -0.23 -8.27 -8.75
C LEU A 296 1.04 -9.10 -8.66
N ALA A 297 1.84 -8.85 -7.64
CA ALA A 297 2.97 -9.69 -7.30
C ALA A 297 2.51 -10.98 -6.63
N SER A 298 3.24 -12.07 -6.83
CA SER A 298 2.90 -13.40 -6.34
C SER A 298 2.88 -13.55 -4.81
N GLY A 299 3.47 -12.63 -4.07
CA GLY A 299 3.48 -12.68 -2.60
C GLY A 299 4.35 -13.80 -2.04
N TYR A 300 4.10 -14.16 -0.79
CA TYR A 300 4.95 -15.05 0.00
C TYR A 300 4.15 -16.26 0.50
N ALA A 301 4.50 -17.45 0.04
CA ALA A 301 3.76 -18.67 0.39
C ALA A 301 4.23 -19.28 1.71
N THR A 302 5.54 -19.31 1.94
CA THR A 302 6.14 -19.89 3.14
C THR A 302 7.30 -19.02 3.66
N LYS A 303 7.70 -19.26 4.89
CA LYS A 303 8.88 -18.62 5.48
C LYS A 303 10.18 -19.04 4.80
N ASP A 304 10.27 -20.29 4.37
CA ASP A 304 11.45 -20.80 3.65
C ASP A 304 11.52 -20.22 2.24
N ILE A 305 12.46 -19.31 2.03
CA ILE A 305 12.66 -18.65 0.74
C ILE A 305 13.06 -19.59 -0.38
N ASN A 306 13.61 -20.75 -0.06
CA ASN A 306 14.00 -21.76 -1.05
C ASN A 306 12.86 -22.74 -1.37
N SER A 307 11.74 -22.65 -0.68
CA SER A 307 10.59 -23.51 -0.95
C SER A 307 10.05 -23.31 -2.36
N THR A 308 9.75 -24.39 -3.04
CA THR A 308 9.12 -24.37 -4.37
C THR A 308 7.69 -23.85 -4.35
N GLU A 309 7.07 -23.73 -3.17
CA GLU A 309 5.75 -23.08 -3.02
C GLU A 309 5.84 -21.57 -3.25
N ASN A 310 6.99 -20.96 -3.01
CA ASN A 310 7.21 -19.54 -3.24
C ASN A 310 7.51 -19.27 -4.72
N GLN A 311 6.45 -19.17 -5.53
CA GLN A 311 6.61 -18.74 -6.90
C GLN A 311 6.92 -17.24 -6.97
N THR A 312 7.87 -16.85 -7.80
CA THR A 312 8.20 -15.44 -8.08
C THR A 312 7.65 -15.08 -9.45
N ALA A 313 6.56 -14.34 -9.48
CA ALA A 313 5.89 -13.98 -10.71
C ALA A 313 5.09 -12.67 -10.57
N LEU A 314 4.92 -11.98 -11.69
CA LEU A 314 4.02 -10.84 -11.82
C LEU A 314 2.80 -11.26 -12.65
N TYR A 315 1.62 -11.04 -12.11
CA TYR A 315 0.34 -11.34 -12.76
C TYR A 315 -0.31 -10.04 -13.22
N VAL A 316 -0.79 -10.02 -14.45
CA VAL A 316 -1.45 -8.86 -15.05
C VAL A 316 -2.86 -9.25 -15.44
N TYR A 317 -3.86 -8.60 -14.81
CA TYR A 317 -5.28 -8.89 -15.02
C TYR A 317 -5.99 -7.74 -15.72
N ASP A 318 -6.86 -8.08 -16.68
CA ASP A 318 -7.72 -7.11 -17.34
C ASP A 318 -8.88 -6.71 -16.41
N LEU A 319 -8.93 -5.44 -16.01
CA LEU A 319 -10.00 -4.91 -15.16
C LEU A 319 -11.35 -4.78 -15.89
N GLU A 320 -11.34 -4.75 -17.20
CA GLU A 320 -12.52 -4.49 -18.03
C GLU A 320 -13.16 -5.77 -18.60
N SER A 321 -12.53 -6.94 -18.44
CA SER A 321 -12.96 -8.22 -19.02
C SER A 321 -13.13 -9.33 -17.98
N SER A 322 -13.76 -9.03 -16.87
CA SER A 322 -14.09 -10.01 -15.81
C SER A 322 -12.86 -10.77 -15.26
N GLY A 323 -11.71 -10.11 -15.20
CA GLY A 323 -10.51 -10.69 -14.60
C GLY A 323 -9.75 -11.65 -15.49
N THR A 324 -9.81 -11.49 -16.80
CA THR A 324 -8.96 -12.24 -17.72
C THR A 324 -7.50 -12.00 -17.38
N LEU A 325 -6.75 -13.08 -17.18
CA LEU A 325 -5.30 -13.01 -17.00
C LEU A 325 -4.65 -12.65 -18.35
N ILE A 326 -4.15 -11.43 -18.48
CA ILE A 326 -3.47 -10.97 -19.69
C ILE A 326 -2.14 -11.70 -19.82
N LYS A 327 -1.36 -11.74 -18.74
CA LYS A 327 -0.07 -12.40 -18.71
C LYS A 327 0.35 -12.74 -17.29
N LYS A 328 0.98 -13.90 -17.14
CA LYS A 328 1.79 -14.27 -16.01
C LYS A 328 3.25 -14.22 -16.43
N ILE A 329 4.03 -13.37 -15.81
CA ILE A 329 5.47 -13.26 -16.08
C ILE A 329 6.20 -13.92 -14.92
N GLU A 330 6.67 -15.13 -15.15
CA GLU A 330 7.43 -15.90 -14.20
C GLU A 330 8.90 -15.51 -14.24
N VAL A 331 9.50 -15.35 -13.06
CA VAL A 331 10.92 -15.01 -12.94
C VAL A 331 11.72 -16.30 -12.82
N PRO A 332 12.58 -16.61 -13.81
CA PRO A 332 13.46 -17.75 -13.71
C PRO A 332 14.41 -17.64 -12.50
N ASN A 333 14.45 -18.69 -11.70
CA ASN A 333 15.31 -18.74 -10.49
C ASN A 333 14.98 -17.68 -9.40
N GLY A 334 13.77 -17.11 -9.42
CA GLY A 334 13.30 -16.24 -8.35
C GLY A 334 13.15 -17.02 -7.03
N LYS A 335 13.33 -16.32 -5.92
CA LYS A 335 13.31 -16.93 -4.58
C LYS A 335 12.42 -16.16 -3.63
N GLY A 336 11.63 -16.90 -2.87
CA GLY A 336 10.88 -16.37 -1.75
C GLY A 336 9.59 -15.62 -2.10
N GLY A 337 9.24 -15.50 -3.37
CA GLY A 337 8.08 -14.78 -3.86
C GLY A 337 8.35 -13.32 -4.21
N LEU A 338 7.53 -12.76 -5.09
CA LEU A 338 7.67 -11.38 -5.56
C LEU A 338 7.00 -10.41 -4.61
N SER A 339 7.68 -9.31 -4.33
CA SER A 339 7.20 -8.19 -3.54
C SER A 339 6.49 -7.15 -4.42
N SER A 340 5.95 -6.11 -3.80
CA SER A 340 5.16 -5.07 -4.47
C SER A 340 5.87 -4.45 -5.67
N PRO A 341 5.19 -4.30 -6.81
CA PRO A 341 5.75 -3.66 -7.99
C PRO A 341 5.62 -2.14 -7.94
N THR A 342 6.49 -1.48 -8.71
CA THR A 342 6.37 -0.07 -9.06
C THR A 342 6.34 0.05 -10.58
N LEU A 343 5.35 0.77 -11.10
CA LEU A 343 5.17 0.93 -12.54
C LEU A 343 5.83 2.23 -13.03
N VAL A 344 6.32 2.19 -14.26
CA VAL A 344 6.94 3.34 -14.94
C VAL A 344 6.32 3.54 -16.31
N ASP A 345 5.84 4.76 -16.55
CA ASP A 345 5.48 5.28 -17.87
C ASP A 345 6.61 6.22 -18.33
N LYS A 346 7.49 5.70 -19.14
CA LYS A 346 8.76 6.35 -19.40
C LYS A 346 8.67 7.55 -20.39
N ASP A 347 7.69 7.56 -21.26
CA ASP A 347 7.48 8.60 -22.28
C ASP A 347 6.21 9.45 -22.04
N LEU A 348 5.49 9.21 -20.94
CA LEU A 348 4.26 9.90 -20.56
C LEU A 348 3.14 9.80 -21.61
N ASP A 349 3.05 8.69 -22.26
CA ASP A 349 1.94 8.39 -23.16
C ASP A 349 0.69 7.84 -22.45
N GLY A 350 0.76 7.66 -21.14
CA GLY A 350 -0.30 7.12 -20.31
C GLY A 350 -0.29 5.60 -20.19
N MET A 351 0.66 4.92 -20.82
CA MET A 351 0.78 3.47 -20.82
C MET A 351 2.01 3.00 -20.04
N VAL A 352 1.89 1.86 -19.39
CA VAL A 352 2.96 1.29 -18.57
C VAL A 352 4.02 0.67 -19.46
N ASP A 353 5.27 1.10 -19.30
CA ASP A 353 6.41 0.57 -20.06
C ASP A 353 7.21 -0.44 -19.25
N ILE A 354 7.37 -0.21 -17.97
CA ILE A 354 8.24 -0.99 -17.09
C ILE A 354 7.58 -1.22 -15.73
N ALA A 355 7.82 -2.38 -15.15
CA ALA A 355 7.61 -2.60 -13.73
C ALA A 355 8.90 -3.04 -13.06
N TYR A 356 9.12 -2.56 -11.83
CA TYR A 356 10.22 -3.01 -10.98
C TYR A 356 9.67 -3.66 -9.74
N ALA A 357 10.20 -4.80 -9.38
CA ALA A 357 9.85 -5.50 -8.14
C ALA A 357 11.01 -6.38 -7.67
N GLY A 358 11.16 -6.51 -6.36
CA GLY A 358 12.15 -7.36 -5.74
C GLY A 358 11.58 -8.66 -5.19
N ASP A 359 12.45 -9.59 -4.82
CA ASP A 359 12.08 -10.82 -4.13
C ASP A 359 12.73 -10.95 -2.74
N ARG A 360 12.28 -11.91 -1.96
CA ARG A 360 12.88 -12.17 -0.64
C ARG A 360 14.25 -12.83 -0.70
N GLY A 361 14.63 -13.34 -1.86
CA GLY A 361 15.99 -13.85 -2.09
C GLY A 361 17.03 -12.75 -2.29
N GLY A 362 16.62 -11.51 -2.53
CA GLY A 362 17.51 -10.36 -2.63
C GLY A 362 17.75 -9.84 -4.04
N ASN A 363 16.99 -10.28 -5.02
CA ASN A 363 17.09 -9.82 -6.39
C ASN A 363 16.07 -8.72 -6.68
N MET A 364 16.46 -7.77 -7.54
CA MET A 364 15.57 -6.76 -8.10
C MET A 364 15.39 -7.01 -9.60
N TYR A 365 14.15 -7.03 -10.05
CA TYR A 365 13.77 -7.36 -11.42
C TYR A 365 13.19 -6.16 -12.14
N ARG A 366 13.44 -6.13 -13.46
CA ARG A 366 12.83 -5.22 -14.41
C ARG A 366 11.97 -6.03 -15.37
N PHE A 367 10.68 -5.73 -15.39
CA PHE A 367 9.71 -6.28 -16.33
C PHE A 367 9.52 -5.31 -17.48
N ASP A 368 9.80 -5.74 -18.70
CA ASP A 368 9.52 -4.97 -19.91
C ASP A 368 8.09 -5.22 -20.38
N LEU A 369 7.25 -4.20 -20.29
CA LEU A 369 5.83 -4.23 -20.60
C LEU A 369 5.49 -3.33 -21.80
N SER A 370 6.48 -2.91 -22.57
CA SER A 370 6.33 -1.94 -23.67
C SER A 370 5.75 -2.54 -24.96
N GLY A 371 5.77 -3.87 -25.09
CA GLY A 371 5.19 -4.55 -26.26
C GLY A 371 3.66 -4.50 -26.26
N GLN A 372 3.06 -4.30 -27.44
CA GLN A 372 1.60 -4.39 -27.60
C GLN A 372 1.08 -5.82 -27.41
N ASP A 373 1.87 -6.81 -27.81
CA ASP A 373 1.58 -8.22 -27.56
C ASP A 373 2.13 -8.62 -26.18
N PRO A 374 1.29 -9.00 -25.22
CA PRO A 374 1.74 -9.45 -23.90
C PRO A 374 2.70 -10.64 -23.94
N ASN A 375 2.68 -11.45 -24.99
CA ASN A 375 3.62 -12.56 -25.15
C ASN A 375 5.07 -12.11 -25.39
N GLN A 376 5.27 -10.85 -25.75
CA GLN A 376 6.60 -10.23 -25.90
C GLN A 376 7.12 -9.62 -24.61
N TRP A 377 6.30 -9.56 -23.56
CA TRP A 377 6.74 -9.04 -22.27
C TRP A 377 7.78 -9.99 -21.65
N SER A 378 8.78 -9.41 -21.05
CA SER A 378 9.93 -10.13 -20.54
C SER A 378 10.38 -9.59 -19.18
N VAL A 379 11.25 -10.33 -18.54
CA VAL A 379 11.84 -9.94 -17.25
C VAL A 379 13.34 -10.15 -17.29
N ARG A 380 14.08 -9.25 -16.66
CA ARG A 380 15.52 -9.42 -16.41
C ARG A 380 15.87 -8.97 -14.99
N THR A 381 16.94 -9.55 -14.45
CA THR A 381 17.49 -9.16 -13.16
C THR A 381 18.40 -7.95 -13.34
N ILE A 382 18.15 -6.87 -12.60
CA ILE A 382 19.00 -5.68 -12.62
C ILE A 382 19.93 -5.60 -11.41
N PHE A 383 19.60 -6.29 -10.33
CA PHE A 383 20.43 -6.40 -9.13
C PHE A 383 20.30 -7.79 -8.54
N SER A 384 21.42 -8.36 -8.14
CA SER A 384 21.50 -9.64 -7.45
C SER A 384 22.15 -9.49 -6.09
N GLY A 385 21.40 -9.74 -5.04
CA GLY A 385 21.85 -9.72 -3.65
C GLY A 385 21.44 -10.97 -2.90
N ASN A 386 21.50 -10.93 -1.58
CA ASN A 386 21.19 -12.05 -0.69
C ASN A 386 20.35 -11.67 0.53
N LYS A 387 19.87 -10.44 0.60
CA LYS A 387 19.01 -9.95 1.69
C LYS A 387 17.60 -9.68 1.17
N PRO A 388 16.55 -9.94 1.97
CA PRO A 388 15.18 -9.85 1.49
C PRO A 388 14.80 -8.44 1.09
N ILE A 389 14.08 -8.33 -0.03
CA ILE A 389 13.44 -7.10 -0.50
C ILE A 389 11.94 -7.30 -0.34
N THR A 390 11.34 -6.59 0.61
CA THR A 390 9.93 -6.79 1.00
C THR A 390 9.07 -5.55 0.79
N SER A 391 9.63 -4.49 0.22
CA SER A 391 8.92 -3.27 -0.12
C SER A 391 9.09 -2.91 -1.60
N ALA A 392 8.16 -2.12 -2.12
CA ALA A 392 8.26 -1.62 -3.49
C ALA A 392 9.46 -0.67 -3.63
N PRO A 393 10.16 -0.68 -4.76
CA PRO A 393 11.20 0.30 -5.03
C PRO A 393 10.58 1.66 -5.35
N ALA A 394 11.29 2.73 -5.01
CA ALA A 394 11.03 4.05 -5.52
C ALA A 394 11.96 4.36 -6.70
N ILE A 395 11.51 5.21 -7.59
CA ILE A 395 12.25 5.53 -8.81
C ILE A 395 12.55 7.01 -8.84
N SER A 396 13.81 7.35 -9.12
CA SER A 396 14.25 8.71 -9.35
C SER A 396 14.75 8.87 -10.77
N GLN A 397 14.16 9.79 -11.54
CA GLN A 397 14.60 10.08 -12.88
C GLN A 397 15.74 11.10 -12.87
N LEU A 398 16.91 10.68 -13.29
CA LEU A 398 18.04 11.56 -13.61
C LEU A 398 18.00 11.93 -15.10
N LYS A 399 18.96 12.76 -15.52
CA LYS A 399 18.99 13.27 -16.90
C LYS A 399 19.08 12.14 -17.94
N ASP A 400 19.88 11.14 -17.67
CA ASP A 400 20.25 10.07 -18.61
C ASP A 400 19.90 8.67 -18.14
N LYS A 401 19.39 8.51 -16.91
CA LYS A 401 19.10 7.21 -16.32
C LYS A 401 18.05 7.29 -15.24
N ARG A 402 17.45 6.16 -14.90
CA ARG A 402 16.63 5.97 -13.71
C ARG A 402 17.47 5.38 -12.59
N VAL A 403 17.16 5.79 -11.38
CA VAL A 403 17.68 5.15 -10.17
C VAL A 403 16.56 4.38 -9.50
N VAL A 404 16.75 3.09 -9.39
CA VAL A 404 15.82 2.18 -8.69
C VAL A 404 16.28 2.08 -7.25
N ILE A 405 15.50 2.65 -6.33
CA ILE A 405 15.88 2.82 -4.93
C ILE A 405 15.06 1.88 -4.07
N PHE A 406 15.74 1.04 -3.32
CA PHE A 406 15.11 0.08 -2.42
C PHE A 406 16.02 -0.23 -1.25
N GLY A 407 15.42 -0.59 -0.14
CA GLY A 407 16.14 -1.13 1.00
C GLY A 407 15.89 -2.61 1.19
N THR A 408 16.69 -3.24 1.99
CA THR A 408 16.54 -4.63 2.37
C THR A 408 16.09 -4.78 3.82
N GLY A 409 15.53 -5.90 4.14
CA GLY A 409 15.00 -6.24 5.44
C GLY A 409 13.61 -6.86 5.36
N SER A 410 13.21 -7.48 6.44
CA SER A 410 11.91 -8.13 6.58
C SER A 410 11.39 -8.00 8.00
N ASP A 411 10.09 -7.86 8.14
CA ASP A 411 9.36 -7.88 9.40
C ASP A 411 8.05 -8.70 9.30
N LEU A 412 8.11 -9.75 8.51
CA LEU A 412 6.96 -10.62 8.19
C LEU A 412 6.72 -11.71 9.23
N SER A 413 7.66 -11.94 10.13
CA SER A 413 7.59 -12.96 11.19
C SER A 413 8.27 -12.49 12.47
N GLU A 414 8.05 -13.21 13.55
CA GLU A 414 8.75 -12.94 14.83
C GLU A 414 10.25 -13.10 14.70
N GLU A 415 10.72 -14.11 13.96
CA GLU A 415 12.13 -14.30 13.68
C GLU A 415 12.74 -13.13 12.93
N ASP A 416 12.01 -12.58 11.95
CA ASP A 416 12.45 -11.40 11.21
C ASP A 416 12.63 -10.20 12.14
N VAL A 417 11.67 -9.97 13.03
CA VAL A 417 11.69 -8.87 14.00
C VAL A 417 12.91 -8.97 14.93
N LEU A 418 13.29 -10.18 15.32
CA LEU A 418 14.45 -10.43 16.18
C LEU A 418 15.79 -10.44 15.42
N SER A 419 15.77 -10.38 14.10
CA SER A 419 16.99 -10.41 13.29
C SER A 419 17.87 -9.21 13.55
N THR A 420 19.16 -9.45 13.66
CA THR A 420 20.23 -8.44 13.76
C THR A 420 21.09 -8.39 12.49
N ASP A 421 20.62 -8.94 11.40
CA ASP A 421 21.33 -8.93 10.12
C ASP A 421 21.62 -7.52 9.65
N GLU A 422 22.71 -7.36 8.94
CA GLU A 422 23.07 -6.10 8.27
C GLU A 422 22.28 -5.96 6.97
N GLN A 423 21.55 -4.87 6.86
CA GLN A 423 20.77 -4.53 5.68
C GLN A 423 21.38 -3.31 4.98
N HIS A 424 20.91 -3.06 3.76
CA HIS A 424 21.42 -1.99 2.91
C HIS A 424 20.30 -1.23 2.23
N ILE A 425 20.62 -0.01 1.82
CA ILE A 425 19.81 0.76 0.87
C ILE A 425 20.60 0.85 -0.42
N TYR A 426 19.97 0.47 -1.53
CA TYR A 426 20.56 0.49 -2.86
C TYR A 426 19.89 1.51 -3.76
N GLY A 427 20.67 2.13 -4.61
CA GLY A 427 20.19 2.87 -5.77
C GLY A 427 20.84 2.31 -7.02
N ILE A 428 20.11 1.53 -7.79
CA ILE A 428 20.63 0.84 -8.96
C ILE A 428 20.28 1.64 -10.22
N PHE A 429 21.28 1.95 -11.01
CA PHE A 429 21.07 2.67 -12.27
C PHE A 429 20.51 1.74 -13.32
N ASP A 430 19.42 2.16 -13.94
CA ASP A 430 18.82 1.50 -15.07
C ASP A 430 18.64 2.49 -16.22
N ASN A 431 19.07 2.08 -17.38
CA ASN A 431 18.75 2.69 -18.64
C ASN A 431 18.08 1.65 -19.54
N ASP A 432 17.58 2.06 -20.70
CA ASP A 432 16.83 1.16 -21.57
C ASP A 432 17.73 0.23 -22.40
N THR A 433 19.04 0.39 -22.28
CA THR A 433 20.03 -0.54 -22.84
C THR A 433 20.42 -1.55 -21.79
N ASN A 434 20.62 -2.79 -22.20
CA ASN A 434 21.05 -3.83 -21.27
C ASN A 434 22.48 -3.56 -20.82
N THR A 435 22.65 -3.16 -19.58
CA THR A 435 23.94 -2.87 -18.95
C THR A 435 24.41 -3.95 -17.99
N GLY A 436 23.72 -5.09 -17.98
CA GLY A 436 24.02 -6.20 -17.08
C GLY A 436 23.36 -6.08 -15.72
N THR A 437 23.74 -6.95 -14.83
CA THR A 437 23.19 -7.07 -13.48
C THR A 437 24.18 -6.49 -12.46
N ALA A 438 23.74 -5.55 -11.65
CA ALA A 438 24.52 -5.08 -10.50
C ALA A 438 24.54 -6.14 -9.41
N GLN A 439 25.63 -6.21 -8.66
CA GLN A 439 25.80 -7.19 -7.60
C GLN A 439 26.19 -6.49 -6.29
N ASP A 440 25.80 -7.10 -5.19
CA ASP A 440 26.28 -6.71 -3.88
C ASP A 440 27.78 -7.06 -3.73
N GLY A 441 28.49 -6.27 -2.93
CA GLY A 441 29.88 -6.52 -2.60
C GLY A 441 30.86 -5.49 -3.14
N GLN A 442 32.03 -5.52 -2.56
CA GLN A 442 33.11 -4.59 -2.89
C GLN A 442 33.66 -4.83 -4.31
N GLY A 443 33.84 -3.76 -5.06
CA GLY A 443 34.38 -3.87 -6.42
C GLY A 443 33.35 -4.16 -7.53
N ASN A 444 32.06 -4.22 -7.20
CA ASN A 444 31.00 -4.56 -8.16
C ASN A 444 30.29 -3.34 -8.80
N GLY A 445 30.96 -2.19 -8.83
CA GLY A 445 30.47 -0.99 -9.52
C GLY A 445 29.49 -0.16 -8.72
N LEU A 446 29.29 -0.43 -7.44
CA LEU A 446 28.47 0.36 -6.52
C LEU A 446 29.34 1.30 -5.69
N LEU A 447 28.95 2.57 -5.64
CA LEU A 447 29.57 3.55 -4.76
C LEU A 447 29.04 3.34 -3.34
N GLU A 448 29.93 2.99 -2.42
CA GLU A 448 29.57 2.79 -1.02
C GLU A 448 29.59 4.12 -0.25
N GLN A 449 28.47 4.49 0.34
CA GLN A 449 28.35 5.60 1.28
C GLN A 449 28.32 5.06 2.70
N VAL A 450 28.82 5.86 3.64
CA VAL A 450 28.90 5.51 5.06
C VAL A 450 27.89 6.31 5.86
N LEU A 451 27.16 5.62 6.72
CA LEU A 451 26.23 6.20 7.66
C LEU A 451 26.91 6.35 9.03
N LYS A 452 26.93 7.56 9.57
CA LYS A 452 27.45 7.87 10.89
C LYS A 452 26.34 8.36 11.80
N LYS A 453 26.37 7.92 13.05
CA LYS A 453 25.45 8.37 14.09
C LYS A 453 26.17 9.32 15.03
N ASP A 454 25.56 10.48 15.29
CA ASP A 454 25.98 11.45 16.30
C ASP A 454 24.76 11.84 17.14
N GLY A 455 24.74 11.39 18.38
CA GLY A 455 23.56 11.50 19.23
C GLY A 455 22.35 10.78 18.61
N ASN A 456 21.27 11.52 18.36
CA ASN A 456 20.05 11.01 17.72
C ASN A 456 20.00 11.33 16.22
N THR A 457 21.11 11.70 15.63
CA THR A 457 21.18 12.17 14.25
C THR A 457 22.04 11.25 13.41
N LEU A 458 21.56 10.94 12.20
CA LEU A 458 22.27 10.12 11.23
C LEU A 458 22.80 10.99 10.09
N PHE A 459 24.08 10.83 9.76
CA PHE A 459 24.77 11.55 8.71
C PHE A 459 25.28 10.61 7.63
N LEU A 460 25.11 11.01 6.38
CA LEU A 460 25.67 10.31 5.22
C LEU A 460 27.00 10.93 4.81
N SER A 461 27.93 10.09 4.36
CA SER A 461 29.13 10.52 3.66
C SER A 461 28.82 11.19 2.33
N ASP A 462 29.80 11.84 1.74
CA ASP A 462 29.68 12.58 0.48
C ASP A 462 30.72 12.12 -0.54
N TYR A 463 30.87 10.80 -0.66
CA TYR A 463 31.76 10.22 -1.67
C TYR A 463 31.17 10.45 -3.06
N LYS A 464 32.04 10.71 -4.03
CA LYS A 464 31.63 11.00 -5.41
C LYS A 464 31.99 9.82 -6.32
N ARG A 465 31.17 9.62 -7.32
CA ARG A 465 31.46 8.64 -8.36
C ARG A 465 32.72 9.04 -9.12
N SER A 466 33.53 8.04 -9.49
CA SER A 466 34.68 8.15 -10.34
C SER A 466 34.72 7.00 -11.33
N ASN A 467 35.58 7.06 -12.34
CA ASN A 467 35.72 5.96 -13.29
C ASN A 467 35.98 4.63 -12.57
N GLY A 468 35.10 3.68 -12.85
CA GLY A 468 35.15 2.34 -12.22
C GLY A 468 34.54 2.25 -10.83
N SER A 469 34.07 3.36 -10.27
CA SER A 469 33.38 3.36 -8.98
C SER A 469 32.02 4.03 -9.10
N GLY A 470 30.94 3.29 -8.84
CA GLY A 470 29.58 3.79 -8.89
C GLY A 470 28.96 3.84 -10.29
N ASP A 471 29.48 3.10 -11.26
CA ASP A 471 28.93 3.04 -12.62
C ASP A 471 27.57 2.36 -12.67
N LYS A 472 27.29 1.45 -11.73
CA LYS A 472 26.03 0.70 -11.64
C LYS A 472 25.09 1.21 -10.57
N GLY A 473 25.51 2.16 -9.76
CA GLY A 473 24.71 2.72 -8.70
C GLY A 473 25.49 2.97 -7.40
N TRP A 474 24.76 2.95 -6.30
CA TRP A 474 25.28 3.23 -4.98
C TRP A 474 24.66 2.33 -3.93
N VAL A 475 25.29 2.25 -2.78
CA VAL A 475 24.82 1.49 -1.62
C VAL A 475 25.12 2.24 -0.33
N VAL A 476 24.19 2.17 0.61
CA VAL A 476 24.32 2.66 1.98
C VAL A 476 24.17 1.47 2.93
N LYS A 477 25.20 1.19 3.73
CA LYS A 477 25.16 0.17 4.75
C LYS A 477 24.47 0.67 6.00
N LEU A 478 23.49 -0.08 6.49
CA LEU A 478 22.79 0.19 7.74
C LEU A 478 23.47 -0.49 8.93
N GLU A 479 23.17 -0.04 10.15
CA GLU A 479 23.60 -0.76 11.36
C GLU A 479 22.88 -2.12 11.48
N ALA A 480 23.50 -3.05 12.19
CA ALA A 480 22.90 -4.34 12.48
C ALA A 480 21.51 -4.19 13.10
N GLY A 481 20.52 -4.87 12.53
CA GLY A 481 19.13 -4.81 12.95
C GLY A 481 18.29 -3.68 12.33
N GLN A 482 18.89 -2.66 11.76
CA GLN A 482 18.16 -1.67 10.96
C GLN A 482 17.73 -2.29 9.63
N ARG A 483 16.54 -1.94 9.18
CA ARG A 483 15.92 -2.49 7.96
C ARG A 483 14.99 -1.51 7.30
N VAL A 484 14.67 -1.80 6.03
CA VAL A 484 13.70 -1.05 5.23
C VAL A 484 12.57 -2.00 4.84
N THR A 485 11.37 -1.70 5.30
CA THR A 485 10.16 -2.48 5.01
C THR A 485 9.04 -1.62 4.42
N VAL A 486 9.33 -0.36 4.15
CA VAL A 486 8.42 0.64 3.60
C VAL A 486 9.01 1.25 2.33
N LYS A 487 8.17 1.46 1.33
CA LYS A 487 8.58 2.09 0.07
C LYS A 487 9.19 3.48 0.33
N PRO A 488 10.36 3.81 -0.23
CA PRO A 488 10.92 5.15 -0.15
C PRO A 488 10.03 6.20 -0.84
N THR A 489 10.12 7.43 -0.38
CA THR A 489 9.46 8.59 -1.00
C THR A 489 10.51 9.45 -1.69
N VAL A 490 10.33 9.73 -2.99
CA VAL A 490 11.30 10.50 -3.78
C VAL A 490 10.74 11.89 -4.09
N VAL A 491 11.50 12.91 -3.74
CA VAL A 491 11.19 14.32 -4.05
C VAL A 491 12.47 15.03 -4.49
N LEU A 492 12.48 15.61 -5.69
CA LEU A 492 13.59 16.41 -6.22
C LEU A 492 14.99 15.84 -5.92
N ARG A 493 15.28 14.69 -6.47
CA ARG A 493 16.57 13.99 -6.29
C ARG A 493 16.89 13.59 -4.86
N THR A 494 15.89 13.58 -3.99
CA THR A 494 16.03 13.10 -2.63
C THR A 494 15.13 11.91 -2.42
N ALA A 495 15.70 10.81 -1.93
CA ALA A 495 14.95 9.69 -1.41
C ALA A 495 14.83 9.82 0.11
N PHE A 496 13.60 9.84 0.59
CA PHE A 496 13.31 9.74 2.02
C PHE A 496 13.01 8.29 2.35
N VAL A 497 13.93 7.66 3.05
CA VAL A 497 13.87 6.23 3.37
C VAL A 497 13.64 6.06 4.85
N THR A 498 12.53 5.43 5.20
CA THR A 498 12.22 5.07 6.59
C THR A 498 12.98 3.80 6.96
N ILE A 499 13.81 3.88 7.97
CA ILE A 499 14.53 2.74 8.55
C ILE A 499 14.01 2.45 9.95
N ARG A 500 14.04 1.19 10.32
CA ARG A 500 13.47 0.72 11.58
C ARG A 500 14.37 -0.35 12.18
N LYS A 501 14.56 -0.27 13.50
CA LYS A 501 15.28 -1.27 14.28
C LYS A 501 14.42 -1.65 15.48
N TYR A 502 14.09 -2.92 15.59
CA TYR A 502 13.32 -3.41 16.72
C TYR A 502 14.19 -3.53 17.98
N LYS A 503 13.57 -3.26 19.12
CA LYS A 503 14.15 -3.34 20.46
C LYS A 503 13.25 -4.17 21.38
N ASP A 504 13.78 -4.53 22.53
CA ASP A 504 13.02 -5.20 23.60
C ASP A 504 12.25 -6.43 23.06
N ASN A 505 12.92 -7.28 22.29
CA ASN A 505 12.34 -8.47 21.65
C ASN A 505 11.09 -8.17 20.81
N GLY A 506 11.08 -7.04 20.11
CA GLY A 506 9.99 -6.62 19.25
C GLY A 506 8.90 -5.79 19.94
N CYS A 507 9.01 -5.54 21.24
CA CYS A 507 8.07 -4.69 21.97
C CYS A 507 8.29 -3.19 21.74
N GLY A 508 9.40 -2.81 21.13
CA GLY A 508 9.76 -1.44 20.80
C GLY A 508 10.49 -1.34 19.47
N ALA A 509 10.60 -0.14 18.96
CA ALA A 509 11.35 0.14 17.74
C ALA A 509 12.00 1.53 17.78
N GLU A 510 13.18 1.64 17.22
CA GLU A 510 13.78 2.92 16.81
C GLU A 510 13.51 3.12 15.33
N THR A 511 13.03 4.30 14.96
CA THR A 511 12.74 4.64 13.58
C THR A 511 13.46 5.93 13.21
N ALA A 512 13.99 5.98 12.01
CA ALA A 512 14.56 7.20 11.45
C ALA A 512 14.15 7.33 9.98
N ILE A 513 14.17 8.55 9.48
CA ILE A 513 13.98 8.83 8.06
C ILE A 513 15.26 9.46 7.54
N LEU A 514 15.88 8.79 6.57
CA LEU A 514 17.08 9.27 5.91
C LEU A 514 16.72 10.06 4.66
N GLY A 515 17.31 11.23 4.48
CA GLY A 515 17.31 11.96 3.22
C GLY A 515 18.57 11.62 2.43
N ILE A 516 18.42 10.98 1.30
CA ILE A 516 19.52 10.45 0.49
C ILE A 516 19.51 11.13 -0.89
N ASN A 517 20.68 11.59 -1.35
CA ASN A 517 20.84 12.06 -2.72
C ASN A 517 20.72 10.87 -3.68
N THR A 518 19.74 10.91 -4.56
CA THR A 518 19.46 9.77 -5.46
C THR A 518 20.54 9.54 -6.51
N ALA A 519 21.38 10.54 -6.78
CA ALA A 519 22.42 10.44 -7.80
C ALA A 519 23.65 9.63 -7.34
N ASP A 520 23.98 9.68 -6.05
CA ASP A 520 25.20 9.05 -5.51
C ASP A 520 25.01 8.36 -4.16
N GLY A 521 23.79 8.39 -3.61
CA GLY A 521 23.49 7.77 -2.32
C GLY A 521 23.98 8.54 -1.10
N GLY A 522 24.59 9.69 -1.30
CA GLY A 522 25.22 10.46 -0.26
C GLY A 522 24.38 11.64 0.22
N LYS A 523 25.09 12.58 0.74
CA LYS A 523 24.61 13.81 1.32
C LYS A 523 23.76 14.64 0.36
N LEU A 524 22.77 15.34 0.89
CA LEU A 524 21.91 16.24 0.12
C LEU A 524 22.67 17.47 -0.37
N THR A 525 22.34 17.95 -1.55
CA THR A 525 22.96 19.11 -2.19
C THR A 525 21.94 20.24 -2.39
N LYS A 526 22.40 21.39 -2.87
CA LYS A 526 21.51 22.53 -3.21
C LYS A 526 20.50 22.18 -4.32
N LYS A 527 20.75 21.16 -5.11
CA LYS A 527 19.84 20.66 -6.16
C LYS A 527 18.81 19.66 -5.65
N SER A 528 18.97 19.20 -4.41
CA SER A 528 18.10 18.24 -3.75
C SER A 528 16.99 18.93 -2.97
N ALA A 529 15.89 18.22 -2.73
CA ALA A 529 14.99 18.60 -1.65
C ALA A 529 15.69 18.42 -0.30
N ARG A 530 15.58 19.39 0.58
CA ARG A 530 16.30 19.40 1.86
C ARG A 530 15.37 19.80 2.98
N PRO A 531 15.49 19.18 4.16
CA PRO A 531 14.78 19.65 5.34
C PRO A 531 15.09 21.12 5.63
N ILE A 532 14.07 21.87 5.99
CA ILE A 532 14.22 23.23 6.50
C ILE A 532 14.54 23.14 7.99
N VAL A 533 15.63 23.75 8.39
CA VAL A 533 16.13 23.70 9.74
C VAL A 533 16.17 25.09 10.33
N PRO A 534 15.80 25.28 11.60
CA PRO A 534 16.01 26.54 12.31
C PRO A 534 17.48 26.95 12.35
N GLU A 535 17.76 28.23 12.29
CA GLU A 535 19.13 28.79 12.25
C GLU A 535 20.04 28.30 13.38
N ALA A 536 19.50 28.08 14.57
CA ALA A 536 20.24 27.57 15.72
C ALA A 536 20.87 26.18 15.54
N ASN A 537 20.39 25.41 14.53
CA ASN A 537 20.81 24.03 14.29
C ASN A 537 21.40 23.80 12.90
N THR A 538 21.79 24.88 12.20
CA THR A 538 22.14 24.84 10.77
C THR A 538 23.35 23.94 10.47
N ALA A 539 24.30 23.84 11.36
CA ALA A 539 25.50 23.02 11.16
C ALA A 539 25.21 21.52 11.21
N VAL A 540 24.22 21.10 12.00
CA VAL A 540 23.89 19.69 12.27
C VAL A 540 22.83 19.19 11.32
N ALA A 541 21.93 20.02 10.91
CA ALA A 541 20.65 19.61 10.36
C ALA A 541 20.51 19.76 8.86
N GLN A 542 21.51 20.24 8.15
CA GLN A 542 21.45 20.30 6.68
C GLN A 542 21.39 18.93 6.02
N TYR A 543 21.76 17.89 6.74
CA TYR A 543 22.01 16.56 6.18
C TYR A 543 21.37 15.42 6.95
N SER A 544 20.74 15.71 8.06
CA SER A 544 20.14 14.72 8.94
C SER A 544 18.68 15.03 9.19
N GLY A 545 17.92 13.99 9.42
CA GLY A 545 16.50 14.11 9.59
C GLY A 545 16.09 14.86 10.86
N HIS A 546 15.81 16.14 10.74
CA HIS A 546 14.96 16.86 11.67
C HIS A 546 13.60 17.09 11.04
N LYS A 547 12.57 17.04 11.85
CA LYS A 547 11.19 17.35 11.49
C LYS A 547 10.69 18.54 12.31
N LYS A 548 9.67 19.22 11.81
CA LYS A 548 8.97 20.24 12.57
C LYS A 548 7.74 19.66 13.23
N THR A 549 7.62 19.91 14.52
CA THR A 549 6.41 19.62 15.29
C THR A 549 5.26 20.55 14.88
N ALA A 550 4.05 20.18 15.27
CA ALA A 550 2.87 21.03 15.08
C ALA A 550 3.04 22.43 15.67
N ASN A 551 3.83 22.56 16.74
CA ASN A 551 4.16 23.83 17.40
C ASN A 551 5.33 24.58 16.74
N GLY A 552 5.89 24.06 15.66
CA GLY A 552 6.96 24.69 14.90
C GLY A 552 8.37 24.44 15.40
N LYS A 553 8.55 23.62 16.44
CA LYS A 553 9.85 23.23 16.97
C LYS A 553 10.54 22.22 16.06
N SER A 554 11.83 22.34 15.88
CA SER A 554 12.62 21.34 15.14
C SER A 554 13.19 20.31 16.11
N ILE A 555 12.87 19.05 15.85
CA ILE A 555 13.33 17.92 16.67
C ILE A 555 13.84 16.81 15.77
N PRO A 556 14.70 15.91 16.26
CA PRO A 556 15.16 14.76 15.49
C PRO A 556 13.98 13.88 15.06
N ILE A 557 14.08 13.29 13.87
CA ILE A 557 13.14 12.27 13.42
C ILE A 557 13.28 11.06 14.36
N GLY A 558 12.14 10.48 14.74
CA GLY A 558 12.07 9.44 15.77
C GLY A 558 11.69 9.98 17.15
N CYS A 559 11.65 11.28 17.31
CA CYS A 559 11.27 11.96 18.55
C CYS A 559 9.94 12.69 18.41
N MET A 560 9.32 13.00 19.53
CA MET A 560 8.09 13.81 19.60
C MET A 560 8.21 14.90 20.64
N GLU A 561 7.43 15.95 20.48
CA GLU A 561 7.28 16.98 21.50
C GLU A 561 6.19 16.57 22.49
N LYS A 562 6.56 16.45 23.75
CA LYS A 562 5.63 16.13 24.83
C LYS A 562 5.91 17.03 26.01
N ASP A 563 4.87 17.68 26.55
CA ASP A 563 4.95 18.56 27.72
C ASP A 563 6.06 19.65 27.63
N GLY A 564 6.25 20.21 26.42
CA GLY A 564 7.27 21.23 26.15
C GLY A 564 8.70 20.69 25.98
N GLY A 565 8.92 19.41 26.20
CA GLY A 565 10.20 18.72 26.01
C GLY A 565 10.25 17.85 24.77
N THR A 566 11.44 17.48 24.33
CA THR A 566 11.65 16.50 23.28
C THR A 566 11.79 15.11 23.88
N VAL A 567 10.91 14.20 23.51
CA VAL A 567 10.93 12.81 23.93
C VAL A 567 11.17 11.93 22.72
N CYS A 568 12.10 10.99 22.84
CA CYS A 568 12.41 10.02 21.78
C CYS A 568 11.95 8.64 22.28
N PRO A 569 10.67 8.31 22.14
CA PRO A 569 10.13 7.09 22.70
C PRO A 569 10.60 5.87 21.92
N ASN A 570 10.88 4.80 22.64
CA ASN A 570 10.97 3.49 22.02
C ASN A 570 9.57 3.04 21.58
N GLY A 571 9.46 2.46 20.41
CA GLY A 571 8.23 1.82 19.95
C GLY A 571 7.36 2.62 18.99
N TYR A 572 7.68 3.88 18.71
CA TYR A 572 6.98 4.60 17.65
C TYR A 572 7.51 4.19 16.28
N VAL A 573 6.63 3.69 15.43
CA VAL A 573 6.97 3.20 14.10
C VAL A 573 6.48 4.18 13.06
N TYR A 574 7.41 4.84 12.36
CA TYR A 574 7.06 5.68 11.22
C TYR A 574 6.76 4.83 9.98
N ASP A 575 5.71 5.21 9.30
CA ASP A 575 5.42 4.81 7.94
C ASP A 575 6.06 5.79 6.95
N LYS A 576 5.89 5.59 5.64
CA LYS A 576 6.38 6.55 4.65
C LYS A 576 5.75 7.92 4.86
N PRO A 577 6.51 9.02 4.74
CA PRO A 577 5.93 10.35 4.81
C PRO A 577 5.07 10.63 3.58
N VAL A 578 3.97 11.33 3.80
CA VAL A 578 3.04 11.72 2.74
C VAL A 578 3.38 13.12 2.23
N ASN A 579 3.69 13.23 0.95
CA ASN A 579 3.99 14.49 0.32
C ASN A 579 2.70 15.29 0.07
N VAL A 580 2.64 16.50 0.60
CA VAL A 580 1.52 17.43 0.40
C VAL A 580 1.91 18.49 -0.61
N ARG A 581 1.15 18.54 -1.71
CA ARG A 581 1.32 19.54 -2.75
C ARG A 581 0.62 20.83 -2.40
N TYR A 582 1.13 21.90 -2.96
CA TYR A 582 0.40 23.17 -2.93
C TYR A 582 -0.87 23.07 -3.78
N LEU A 583 -1.92 23.79 -3.36
CA LEU A 583 -3.20 23.83 -4.05
C LEU A 583 -3.11 24.39 -5.48
N ASP A 584 -2.09 25.18 -5.76
CA ASP A 584 -1.81 25.76 -7.08
C ASP A 584 -0.94 24.87 -7.98
N GLU A 585 -0.47 23.73 -7.49
CA GLU A 585 0.25 22.76 -8.31
C GLU A 585 -0.78 21.83 -9.00
N LYS A 586 -0.81 21.89 -10.31
CA LYS A 586 -1.64 20.98 -11.10
C LYS A 586 -1.08 19.56 -11.02
N LYS A 587 -1.96 18.60 -10.77
CA LYS A 587 -1.62 17.20 -10.99
C LYS A 587 -1.28 17.01 -12.46
N THR A 588 -0.14 16.46 -12.74
CA THR A 588 0.09 15.84 -14.02
C THR A 588 -0.69 14.54 -14.01
N ASP A 589 -1.64 14.49 -14.90
CA ASP A 589 -2.60 13.44 -15.12
C ASP A 589 -2.15 12.00 -14.85
N GLY A 590 -3.15 11.19 -14.67
CA GLY A 590 -3.32 9.78 -14.85
C GLY A 590 -2.41 8.82 -14.07
N PHE A 591 -1.16 8.87 -14.27
CA PHE A 591 -0.17 8.30 -13.39
C PHE A 591 0.25 9.37 -12.40
N SER A 592 0.33 9.08 -11.15
CA SER A 592 1.10 9.88 -10.25
C SER A 592 2.58 9.69 -10.60
N THR A 593 2.92 10.31 -11.68
CA THR A 593 4.22 10.22 -12.32
C THR A 593 5.20 11.14 -11.69
N THR A 594 4.92 11.61 -10.53
CA THR A 594 5.78 12.61 -9.97
C THR A 594 6.91 11.95 -9.23
N ALA A 595 8.06 12.51 -9.42
CA ALA A 595 9.18 12.31 -8.50
C ALA A 595 8.78 12.57 -7.04
N ASP A 596 7.63 13.16 -6.84
CA ASP A 596 6.97 13.36 -5.55
C ASP A 596 6.31 12.08 -5.02
N GLY A 597 6.25 11.11 -5.85
CA GLY A 597 6.13 9.73 -5.44
C GLY A 597 4.81 9.29 -5.01
N ASP A 598 3.71 10.03 -5.06
CA ASP A 598 2.84 9.29 -4.42
C ASP A 598 1.48 9.50 -4.10
N ALA A 599 0.79 10.30 -4.65
CA ALA A 599 -0.63 10.27 -4.42
C ALA A 599 -1.31 9.11 -5.18
N GLY A 600 -0.95 7.89 -4.81
CA GLY A 600 -1.57 6.69 -5.36
C GLY A 600 -1.18 6.37 -6.79
N GLY A 601 -0.04 6.81 -7.19
CA GLY A 601 0.41 6.47 -8.49
C GLY A 601 1.79 5.93 -8.55
N SER A 602 2.06 5.31 -9.57
CA SER A 602 3.12 4.37 -9.75
C SER A 602 4.00 4.74 -10.92
N GLY A 603 3.79 5.88 -11.52
CA GLY A 603 4.60 6.29 -12.65
C GLY A 603 5.62 7.36 -12.31
N ILE A 604 6.60 7.52 -13.16
CA ILE A 604 7.57 8.59 -13.10
C ILE A 604 7.36 9.47 -14.31
N ASP A 605 7.36 10.79 -14.10
CA ASP A 605 7.50 11.73 -15.19
C ASP A 605 8.96 11.74 -15.66
N PRO A 606 9.31 11.12 -16.79
CA PRO A 606 10.65 11.23 -17.32
C PRO A 606 10.88 12.66 -17.76
N ALA A 607 11.45 13.44 -16.86
CA ALA A 607 12.11 14.69 -17.16
C ALA A 607 11.41 15.61 -18.18
N GLY A 608 10.14 15.87 -17.95
CA GLY A 608 9.62 17.09 -18.50
C GLY A 608 9.03 17.11 -19.88
N LYS A 609 8.47 16.05 -20.36
CA LYS A 609 7.66 16.16 -21.59
C LYS A 609 6.37 16.96 -21.39
N ARG A 610 5.74 16.89 -20.22
CA ARG A 610 4.45 17.57 -19.97
C ARG A 610 4.50 18.71 -18.96
N SER A 611 5.28 18.61 -17.93
CA SER A 611 5.45 19.67 -16.96
C SER A 611 6.81 19.60 -16.33
N GLY A 612 7.83 19.97 -17.02
CA GLY A 612 9.19 20.03 -16.53
C GLY A 612 9.37 20.77 -15.20
N LYS A 613 8.27 21.24 -14.63
CA LYS A 613 8.23 21.99 -13.39
C LYS A 613 8.19 21.11 -12.16
N ASN A 614 7.47 19.99 -12.19
CA ASN A 614 7.17 19.26 -10.96
C ASN A 614 8.28 18.31 -10.50
N ASN A 615 9.16 17.90 -11.42
CA ASN A 615 10.19 16.91 -11.15
C ASN A 615 11.59 17.51 -10.93
N ARG A 616 11.79 18.78 -11.21
CA ARG A 616 13.10 19.42 -11.19
C ARG A 616 13.21 20.59 -10.22
N CYS A 617 12.07 21.14 -9.81
CA CYS A 617 12.01 22.32 -8.99
C CYS A 617 10.70 22.41 -8.25
N PHE A 618 10.70 23.15 -7.15
CA PHE A 618 9.49 23.48 -6.42
C PHE A 618 8.76 24.66 -7.05
N SER A 619 7.48 24.81 -6.70
CA SER A 619 6.70 26.01 -7.03
C SER A 619 7.39 27.28 -6.52
N GLN A 620 6.90 28.44 -6.93
CA GLN A 620 7.47 29.75 -6.51
C GLN A 620 7.58 29.91 -4.99
N LYS A 621 6.77 29.20 -4.21
CA LYS A 621 6.84 29.23 -2.74
C LYS A 621 8.01 28.41 -2.18
N GLY A 622 8.60 27.53 -2.98
CA GLY A 622 9.84 26.83 -2.66
C GLY A 622 9.81 25.87 -1.49
N VAL A 623 8.64 25.57 -0.94
CA VAL A 623 8.48 24.72 0.26
C VAL A 623 7.40 23.70 0.03
N ARG A 624 7.67 22.46 0.44
CA ARG A 624 6.69 21.38 0.54
C ARG A 624 6.73 20.79 1.94
N THR A 625 5.66 20.13 2.29
CA THR A 625 5.51 19.50 3.60
C THR A 625 5.32 18.00 3.42
N LEU A 626 6.16 17.22 4.07
CA LEU A 626 5.96 15.79 4.25
C LEU A 626 5.23 15.57 5.59
N LEU A 627 4.04 15.01 5.54
CA LEU A 627 3.26 14.68 6.72
C LEU A 627 3.65 13.30 7.24
N MET A 628 3.85 13.22 8.54
CA MET A 628 4.23 12.02 9.26
C MET A 628 3.00 11.43 9.96
N ASN A 629 3.01 10.12 10.20
CA ASN A 629 1.92 9.45 10.91
C ASN A 629 1.85 9.76 12.41
N ASP A 630 2.80 10.51 12.95
CA ASP A 630 2.78 11.05 14.32
C ASP A 630 2.17 12.47 14.43
N LEU A 631 1.48 12.93 13.38
CA LEU A 631 0.90 14.26 13.22
C LEU A 631 1.94 15.39 13.06
N ASP A 632 3.21 15.07 13.06
CA ASP A 632 4.29 16.01 12.78
C ASP A 632 4.52 16.16 11.27
N SER A 633 5.29 17.15 10.90
CA SER A 633 5.62 17.45 9.53
C SER A 633 7.11 17.71 9.33
N LEU A 634 7.61 17.30 8.19
CA LEU A 634 8.92 17.64 7.71
C LEU A 634 8.75 18.64 6.56
N ASP A 635 9.09 19.91 6.82
CA ASP A 635 9.12 20.91 5.76
C ASP A 635 10.42 20.76 4.97
N ILE A 636 10.29 20.70 3.65
CA ILE A 636 11.42 20.56 2.73
C ILE A 636 11.48 21.75 1.77
N THR A 637 12.67 22.12 1.38
CA THR A 637 12.92 23.14 0.35
C THR A 637 13.88 22.61 -0.70
N GLY A 638 13.88 23.21 -1.84
CA GLY A 638 14.76 22.86 -2.96
C GLY A 638 14.79 23.96 -4.00
N PRO A 639 15.38 23.70 -5.17
CA PRO A 639 15.39 24.67 -6.24
C PRO A 639 13.96 25.06 -6.64
N THR A 640 13.69 26.35 -6.72
CA THR A 640 12.41 26.86 -7.19
C THR A 640 12.36 26.95 -8.70
N CYS A 641 11.20 26.73 -9.27
CA CYS A 641 10.97 26.92 -10.69
C CYS A 641 10.97 28.40 -11.02
N GLY A 642 12.06 28.88 -11.63
CA GLY A 642 12.16 30.24 -12.15
C GLY A 642 11.21 30.50 -13.32
N MET A 643 10.74 31.73 -13.48
CA MET A 643 10.08 32.11 -14.71
C MET A 643 11.10 32.04 -15.87
N LYS A 644 10.83 31.22 -16.88
CA LYS A 644 11.57 31.28 -18.14
C LYS A 644 11.09 32.50 -18.91
N ARG A 645 12.00 33.41 -19.16
CA ARG A 645 11.79 34.47 -20.16
C ARG A 645 11.64 33.77 -21.52
N ILE A 646 10.46 33.80 -22.08
CA ILE A 646 10.16 33.03 -23.30
C ILE A 646 10.63 33.77 -24.54
N SER A 647 10.56 35.07 -24.59
CA SER A 647 11.25 35.97 -25.52
C SER A 647 10.83 37.42 -25.26
N TRP A 648 11.68 38.36 -25.61
CA TRP A 648 11.32 39.75 -25.86
C TRP A 648 11.39 39.98 -27.37
N ARG A 649 10.30 40.46 -27.94
CA ARG A 649 10.31 41.02 -29.28
C ARG A 649 9.92 42.48 -29.14
N GLU A 650 10.86 43.33 -29.48
CA GLU A 650 10.58 44.74 -29.63
C GLU A 650 9.80 44.93 -30.94
N VAL A 651 8.62 45.50 -30.86
CA VAL A 651 7.82 45.86 -32.06
C VAL A 651 8.04 47.35 -32.27
N PHE A 652 8.80 47.67 -33.29
CA PHE A 652 8.86 49.05 -33.79
C PHE A 652 7.61 49.31 -34.62
N TYR A 653 6.94 50.40 -34.34
CA TYR A 653 5.85 50.90 -35.17
C TYR A 653 6.41 51.85 -36.20
#